data_2f93b8fe1acef44365b4c4633515a58a
#
_entry.id   2f93b8fe1acef44365b4c4633515a58a
#
_cell.length_a   1.000
_cell.length_b   1.000
_cell.length_c   1.000
_cell.angle_alpha   90.00
_cell.angle_beta   90.00
_cell.angle_gamma   90.00
#
_symmetry.space_group_name_H-M   'P 1'
#
loop_
_entity.id
_entity.type
_entity.pdbx_description
1 polymer ?
#
loop_
_entity_poly.entity_id
_entity_poly.type
_entity_poly.pdbx_seq_one_letter_code
_entity_poly.pdbx_strand_id
1 'polypeptide(L)'
;TRCRSPSPAARTTCAAMSRQDAELIKQMNMNAVRSHYPPDEHFLDMCDSLGLVYLDELAGWQNCYDSQVGARLAGEMVRRDVNHPSIIIWCNGNEGGWNYSTDSLFAKHDHLQKRHVIHPWADFDDLDTHHYPAYLTGVARFTNGYKVFMPTEFMHAMYDQGGGAGLRDFWDRWLTNPLFAGGFVWVFCDEAPKRTDKNNVLDSDKSNAPDGVVGPRREKEGSFYAIREQWSPIQLKPFFITDHFDGSFKVTNEYTYTSLSACTMTYRVLSLGTPMQNGGQASEIAKGAVALPDIAPGETGTARFTLPENFREGDVLVLEAFDKEGKSICTWSRTISFARQYFDRKMAQTPATLELAEKATASNTDGTVTLKSGKVSVDFDANTGMIKTVRSAGTEIPFNNGPVAVGMKMRCEPSLSYVQNTPEGAVFCAKYKGAADSIVWRLTDRGLLYMDAVLLNRASGGGGFDDAFMDTKVYNLGLTFSYPETACKGMKWMGRGPYRVWKNRIAGTNYNIWHKDYNNTITGESYDNLIYPEFKGYHANMYWATIESDTAPFTVYSRCDGIFYRIFTPQEPEGRARGRRTMPAFPEGDISFLLDIPAIQSFKPIEQQGPNSQPGNIRIKSGDEGLRINLMFDFRK
;
A
#
# COMPACT_ATOMS: atom_id res chain seq x y z
N THR A 1 7.44 18.54 2.48
CA THR A 1 8.30 17.49 1.90
C THR A 1 9.73 17.77 2.26
N ARG A 2 10.45 16.77 2.72
CA ARG A 2 11.86 16.88 3.09
C ARG A 2 12.71 16.18 2.05
N CYS A 3 13.72 16.85 1.53
CA CYS A 3 14.86 16.23 0.91
C CYS A 3 16.02 16.31 1.91
N ARG A 4 16.60 15.20 2.34
CA ARG A 4 17.97 15.25 2.79
C ARG A 4 18.82 15.42 1.54
N SER A 5 19.57 16.48 1.49
CA SER A 5 20.74 16.53 0.66
C SER A 5 21.62 15.33 1.04
N PRO A 6 22.17 14.58 0.09
CA PRO A 6 23.07 13.49 0.44
C PRO A 6 24.17 14.02 1.37
N SER A 7 24.61 13.17 2.31
CA SER A 7 25.73 13.42 3.22
C SER A 7 26.87 14.20 2.54
N PRO A 8 27.64 15.04 3.24
CA PRO A 8 28.80 15.75 2.68
C PRO A 8 29.78 14.90 1.88
N ALA A 9 29.82 13.58 2.11
CA ALA A 9 30.59 12.64 1.30
C ALA A 9 30.01 12.42 -0.12
N ALA A 10 28.79 12.83 -0.39
CA ALA A 10 28.11 12.74 -1.68
C ALA A 10 27.92 14.12 -2.37
N ARG A 11 28.78 15.08 -2.09
CA ARG A 11 28.81 16.43 -2.69
C ARG A 11 29.10 16.47 -4.19
N THR A 12 28.80 15.44 -4.92
CA THR A 12 28.68 15.49 -6.37
C THR A 12 27.22 15.41 -6.79
N THR A 13 26.36 16.17 -6.14
CA THR A 13 25.06 16.48 -6.72
C THR A 13 25.33 17.43 -7.88
N CYS A 14 25.34 16.90 -9.07
CA CYS A 14 25.38 17.73 -10.26
C CYS A 14 23.99 18.34 -10.47
N ALA A 15 23.90 19.44 -11.18
CA ALA A 15 22.65 20.11 -11.51
C ALA A 15 21.57 19.14 -12.07
N ALA A 16 22.00 18.07 -12.74
CA ALA A 16 21.10 17.03 -13.25
C ALA A 16 20.39 16.26 -12.13
N MET A 17 21.08 15.92 -11.03
CA MET A 17 20.45 15.25 -9.87
C MET A 17 19.50 16.19 -9.12
N SER A 18 19.88 17.45 -8.96
CA SER A 18 18.98 18.46 -8.34
C SER A 18 17.70 18.63 -9.16
N ARG A 19 17.81 18.65 -10.49
CA ARG A 19 16.64 18.63 -11.36
C ARG A 19 15.79 17.37 -11.18
N GLN A 20 16.40 16.20 -11.19
CA GLN A 20 15.71 14.91 -11.00
C GLN A 20 14.96 14.87 -9.67
N ASP A 21 15.61 15.29 -8.59
CA ASP A 21 15.00 15.29 -7.25
C ASP A 21 13.81 16.26 -7.19
N ALA A 22 13.97 17.48 -7.68
CA ALA A 22 12.89 18.46 -7.72
C ALA A 22 11.71 17.98 -8.59
N GLU A 23 11.98 17.35 -9.74
CA GLU A 23 10.96 16.79 -10.62
C GLU A 23 10.24 15.60 -9.95
N LEU A 24 10.94 14.73 -9.23
CA LEU A 24 10.33 13.62 -8.47
C LEU A 24 9.42 14.14 -7.34
N ILE A 25 9.86 15.18 -6.63
CA ILE A 25 9.06 15.85 -5.60
C ILE A 25 7.76 16.40 -6.22
N LYS A 26 7.84 17.07 -7.36
CA LYS A 26 6.67 17.56 -8.10
C LYS A 26 5.77 16.41 -8.57
N GLN A 27 6.34 15.30 -9.05
CA GLN A 27 5.58 14.13 -9.50
C GLN A 27 4.79 13.47 -8.35
N MET A 28 5.21 13.65 -7.09
CA MET A 28 4.45 13.23 -5.92
C MET A 28 3.36 14.23 -5.49
N ASN A 29 3.08 15.25 -6.30
CA ASN A 29 2.16 16.34 -5.99
C ASN A 29 2.57 17.17 -4.75
N MET A 30 3.85 17.16 -4.43
CA MET A 30 4.41 17.98 -3.37
C MET A 30 4.78 19.36 -3.88
N ASN A 31 4.69 20.37 -3.02
CA ASN A 31 4.94 21.77 -3.37
C ASN A 31 5.93 22.47 -2.45
N ALA A 32 6.46 21.79 -1.45
CA ALA A 32 7.38 22.35 -0.47
C ALA A 32 8.49 21.36 -0.11
N VAL A 33 9.66 21.90 0.23
CA VAL A 33 10.84 21.15 0.66
C VAL A 33 11.43 21.79 1.91
N ARG A 34 11.94 20.98 2.81
CA ARG A 34 12.79 21.38 3.93
C ARG A 34 14.02 20.47 3.99
N SER A 35 15.16 21.01 4.32
CA SER A 35 16.40 20.24 4.56
C SER A 35 16.97 20.56 5.94
N HIS A 36 17.93 19.76 6.44
CA HIS A 36 18.63 19.98 7.73
C HIS A 36 19.83 20.91 7.63
N TYR A 37 20.14 21.34 6.41
CA TYR A 37 21.28 22.21 6.12
C TYR A 37 21.08 22.86 4.75
N PRO A 38 21.79 23.97 4.46
CA PRO A 38 21.67 24.67 3.19
C PRO A 38 21.92 23.72 2.01
N PRO A 39 21.06 23.71 0.99
CA PRO A 39 21.23 22.90 -0.20
C PRO A 39 22.30 23.46 -1.13
N ASP A 40 22.60 22.73 -2.21
CA ASP A 40 23.37 23.28 -3.30
C ASP A 40 22.53 24.35 -4.04
N GLU A 41 23.19 25.41 -4.53
CA GLU A 41 22.53 26.56 -5.19
C GLU A 41 21.67 26.08 -6.38
N HIS A 42 22.15 25.16 -7.20
CA HIS A 42 21.36 24.64 -8.32
C HIS A 42 20.10 23.86 -7.90
N PHE A 43 19.98 23.38 -6.66
CA PHE A 43 18.71 22.84 -6.16
C PHE A 43 17.70 23.95 -5.87
N LEU A 44 18.16 25.08 -5.32
CA LEU A 44 17.33 26.27 -5.15
C LEU A 44 16.88 26.83 -6.52
N ASP A 45 17.78 26.87 -7.51
CA ASP A 45 17.41 27.24 -8.91
C ASP A 45 16.28 26.33 -9.45
N MET A 46 16.32 25.04 -9.14
CA MET A 46 15.25 24.12 -9.56
C MET A 46 13.96 24.35 -8.78
N CYS A 47 14.05 24.68 -7.47
CA CYS A 47 12.87 25.06 -6.69
C CYS A 47 12.22 26.34 -7.26
N ASP A 48 13.01 27.36 -7.57
CA ASP A 48 12.55 28.59 -8.24
C ASP A 48 11.87 28.29 -9.58
N SER A 49 12.49 27.45 -10.41
CA SER A 49 12.01 27.14 -11.76
C SER A 49 10.74 26.30 -11.75
N LEU A 50 10.58 25.36 -10.80
CA LEU A 50 9.47 24.42 -10.73
C LEU A 50 8.36 24.86 -9.76
N GLY A 51 8.53 26.01 -9.09
CA GLY A 51 7.58 26.51 -8.11
C GLY A 51 7.47 25.61 -6.88
N LEU A 52 8.61 25.15 -6.35
CA LEU A 52 8.71 24.51 -5.05
C LEU A 52 9.05 25.55 -4.00
N VAL A 53 8.29 25.56 -2.92
CA VAL A 53 8.58 26.39 -1.75
C VAL A 53 9.68 25.72 -0.94
N TYR A 54 10.61 26.51 -0.39
CA TYR A 54 11.76 26.01 0.34
C TYR A 54 11.86 26.61 1.75
N LEU A 55 12.13 25.76 2.74
CA LEU A 55 12.51 26.12 4.08
C LEU A 55 14.00 25.84 4.23
N ASP A 56 14.81 26.89 4.23
CA ASP A 56 16.27 26.79 4.28
C ASP A 56 16.76 26.78 5.72
N GLU A 57 17.63 25.83 6.06
CA GLU A 57 17.99 25.54 7.43
C GLU A 57 19.48 25.66 7.69
N LEU A 58 19.81 26.45 8.71
CA LEU A 58 21.15 26.43 9.33
C LEU A 58 21.34 25.06 9.99
N ALA A 59 22.40 24.36 9.60
CA ALA A 59 22.71 23.07 10.17
C ALA A 59 22.83 23.12 11.70
N GLY A 60 22.22 22.15 12.36
CA GLY A 60 22.22 21.98 13.81
C GLY A 60 21.22 20.88 14.16
N TRP A 61 21.65 19.86 14.92
CA TRP A 61 20.76 18.77 15.33
C TRP A 61 21.05 18.39 16.78
N GLN A 62 20.09 18.74 17.66
CA GLN A 62 20.16 18.54 19.11
C GLN A 62 21.30 19.32 19.82
N ASN A 63 22.29 19.78 19.07
CA ASN A 63 23.37 20.65 19.52
C ASN A 63 23.47 21.85 18.59
N CYS A 64 23.54 23.04 19.19
CA CYS A 64 23.66 24.28 18.45
C CYS A 64 25.11 24.71 18.29
N TYR A 65 25.36 25.57 17.33
CA TYR A 65 26.60 26.34 17.25
C TYR A 65 26.68 27.36 18.35
N ASP A 66 27.89 27.68 18.83
CA ASP A 66 28.12 28.86 19.67
C ASP A 66 27.74 30.15 18.90
N SER A 67 27.58 31.24 19.66
CA SER A 67 27.09 32.49 19.08
C SER A 67 28.02 33.08 18.02
N GLN A 68 29.33 32.84 18.08
CA GLN A 68 30.28 33.34 17.10
C GLN A 68 30.25 32.56 15.80
N VAL A 69 30.32 31.22 15.87
CA VAL A 69 30.28 30.35 14.72
C VAL A 69 28.87 30.41 14.08
N GLY A 70 27.81 30.32 14.89
CA GLY A 70 26.44 30.41 14.43
C GLY A 70 26.14 31.72 13.70
N ALA A 71 26.63 32.85 14.23
CA ALA A 71 26.48 34.16 13.59
C ALA A 71 27.12 34.19 12.19
N ARG A 72 28.32 33.64 12.07
CA ARG A 72 29.02 33.59 10.79
C ARG A 72 28.27 32.73 9.80
N LEU A 73 27.89 31.49 10.16
CA LEU A 73 27.22 30.54 9.29
C LEU A 73 25.82 31.00 8.86
N ALA A 74 25.01 31.56 9.78
CA ALA A 74 23.72 32.16 9.47
C ALA A 74 23.87 33.31 8.47
N GLY A 75 24.87 34.19 8.66
CA GLY A 75 25.13 35.27 7.74
C GLY A 75 25.65 34.82 6.38
N GLU A 76 26.45 33.77 6.31
CA GLU A 76 26.92 33.18 5.06
C GLU A 76 25.76 32.55 4.28
N MET A 77 24.92 31.73 4.92
CA MET A 77 23.75 31.10 4.34
C MET A 77 22.77 32.13 3.80
N VAL A 78 22.31 33.06 4.63
CA VAL A 78 21.32 34.04 4.20
C VAL A 78 21.84 34.93 3.04
N ARG A 79 23.11 35.40 3.11
CA ARG A 79 23.69 36.20 2.02
C ARG A 79 23.81 35.45 0.71
N ARG A 80 24.06 34.12 0.74
CA ARG A 80 24.09 33.29 -0.44
C ARG A 80 22.70 33.12 -1.04
N ASP A 81 21.69 32.83 -0.19
CA ASP A 81 20.42 32.27 -0.64
C ASP A 81 19.25 33.28 -0.66
N VAL A 82 19.45 34.49 -0.11
CA VAL A 82 18.38 35.51 0.07
C VAL A 82 17.64 35.90 -1.22
N ASN A 83 18.27 35.72 -2.38
CA ASN A 83 17.68 36.08 -3.68
C ASN A 83 16.83 34.98 -4.31
N HIS A 84 16.76 33.80 -3.71
CA HIS A 84 15.87 32.75 -4.18
C HIS A 84 14.43 32.98 -3.73
N PRO A 85 13.47 33.22 -4.65
CA PRO A 85 12.08 33.46 -4.32
C PRO A 85 11.37 32.21 -3.76
N SER A 86 11.91 31.03 -4.00
CA SER A 86 11.41 29.76 -3.41
C SER A 86 11.54 29.73 -1.88
N ILE A 87 12.53 30.39 -1.32
CA ILE A 87 12.73 30.43 0.14
C ILE A 87 11.70 31.35 0.79
N ILE A 88 10.89 30.81 1.67
CA ILE A 88 9.84 31.56 2.39
C ILE A 88 10.07 31.63 3.90
N ILE A 89 10.87 30.74 4.47
CA ILE A 89 11.14 30.61 5.89
C ILE A 89 12.61 30.23 6.07
N TRP A 90 13.26 30.82 7.07
CA TRP A 90 14.55 30.40 7.58
C TRP A 90 14.38 29.47 8.78
N CYS A 91 15.16 28.42 8.86
CA CYS A 91 15.17 27.49 9.99
C CYS A 91 16.50 27.60 10.74
N ASN A 92 16.44 27.85 12.04
CA ASN A 92 17.62 27.95 12.89
C ASN A 92 17.84 26.63 13.63
N GLY A 93 18.42 25.65 12.94
CA GLY A 93 18.71 24.32 13.49
C GLY A 93 17.49 23.40 13.58
N ASN A 94 17.72 22.19 14.08
CA ASN A 94 16.72 21.11 14.18
C ASN A 94 16.73 20.48 15.58
N GLU A 95 15.54 20.16 16.14
CA GLU A 95 15.36 19.36 17.38
C GLU A 95 16.23 19.80 18.55
N GLY A 96 16.26 21.09 18.83
CA GLY A 96 17.09 21.68 19.89
C GLY A 96 18.45 22.22 19.42
N GLY A 97 18.76 22.06 18.15
CA GLY A 97 20.01 22.54 17.54
C GLY A 97 20.04 24.04 17.19
N TRP A 98 19.21 24.85 17.83
CA TRP A 98 19.13 26.30 17.59
C TRP A 98 19.78 27.10 18.70
N ASN A 99 20.31 28.28 18.31
CA ASN A 99 20.80 29.27 19.24
C ASN A 99 20.01 30.57 19.09
N TYR A 100 19.15 30.90 20.04
CA TYR A 100 18.29 32.09 20.03
C TYR A 100 19.06 33.39 19.81
N SER A 101 20.33 33.45 20.24
CA SER A 101 21.15 34.67 20.04
C SER A 101 21.45 34.95 18.56
N THR A 102 21.24 33.99 17.68
CA THR A 102 21.46 34.13 16.22
C THR A 102 20.21 34.51 15.44
N ASP A 103 19.00 34.43 16.01
CA ASP A 103 17.74 34.68 15.30
C ASP A 103 17.70 36.06 14.62
N SER A 104 18.12 37.09 15.33
CA SER A 104 18.13 38.46 14.79
C SER A 104 19.07 38.65 13.58
N LEU A 105 20.00 37.72 13.36
CA LEU A 105 20.95 37.79 12.28
C LEU A 105 20.33 37.40 10.94
N PHE A 106 19.33 36.54 10.94
CA PHE A 106 18.57 36.22 9.74
C PHE A 106 17.90 37.48 9.18
N ALA A 107 17.16 38.23 10.01
CA ALA A 107 16.52 39.47 9.60
C ALA A 107 17.54 40.56 9.26
N LYS A 108 18.73 40.56 9.89
CA LYS A 108 19.80 41.50 9.58
C LYS A 108 20.33 41.31 8.14
N HIS A 109 20.43 40.08 7.67
CA HIS A 109 20.94 39.75 6.34
C HIS A 109 19.82 39.66 5.30
N ASP A 110 18.57 39.34 5.71
CA ASP A 110 17.36 39.38 4.90
C ASP A 110 16.53 40.62 5.17
N HIS A 111 17.17 41.80 5.09
CA HIS A 111 16.58 43.07 5.52
C HIS A 111 15.44 43.58 4.65
N LEU A 112 15.31 43.09 3.39
CA LEU A 112 14.25 43.48 2.47
C LEU A 112 12.97 42.69 2.71
N GLN A 113 13.06 41.37 2.85
CA GLN A 113 11.92 40.47 2.95
C GLN A 113 11.57 40.16 4.41
N LYS A 114 12.58 40.07 5.28
CA LYS A 114 12.41 39.75 6.73
C LYS A 114 11.58 38.47 6.90
N ARG A 115 11.94 37.40 6.16
CA ARG A 115 11.27 36.11 6.29
C ARG A 115 11.30 35.62 7.74
N HIS A 116 10.26 34.89 8.12
CA HIS A 116 10.20 34.29 9.46
C HIS A 116 11.38 33.35 9.71
N VAL A 117 11.82 33.34 10.98
CA VAL A 117 12.77 32.34 11.51
C VAL A 117 11.99 31.35 12.37
N ILE A 118 12.17 30.06 12.16
CA ILE A 118 11.55 29.01 12.96
C ILE A 118 12.60 28.12 13.61
N HIS A 119 12.18 27.45 14.68
CA HIS A 119 12.95 26.42 15.38
C HIS A 119 12.24 25.07 15.16
N PRO A 120 12.55 24.33 14.10
CA PRO A 120 11.87 23.06 13.77
C PRO A 120 11.87 22.08 14.93
N TRP A 121 10.68 21.66 15.32
CA TRP A 121 10.27 20.89 16.49
C TRP A 121 9.58 21.76 17.58
N ALA A 122 9.89 23.01 17.65
CA ALA A 122 9.38 23.87 18.71
C ALA A 122 8.00 24.46 18.40
N ASP A 123 7.30 24.79 19.46
CA ASP A 123 6.22 25.77 19.49
C ASP A 123 6.87 27.14 19.74
N PHE A 124 7.08 27.91 18.70
CA PHE A 124 7.85 29.15 18.74
C PHE A 124 7.13 30.26 17.98
N ASP A 125 7.04 31.43 18.59
CA ASP A 125 6.36 32.60 18.05
C ASP A 125 4.92 32.25 17.61
N ASP A 126 4.53 32.55 16.39
CA ASP A 126 3.20 32.28 15.83
C ASP A 126 3.07 30.92 15.16
N LEU A 127 4.10 30.07 15.19
CA LEU A 127 4.14 28.76 14.52
C LEU A 127 4.31 27.61 15.52
N ASP A 128 3.55 26.57 15.29
CA ASP A 128 3.71 25.25 15.90
C ASP A 128 4.27 24.27 14.86
N THR A 129 5.56 23.95 15.01
CA THR A 129 6.30 23.09 14.07
C THR A 129 6.55 21.71 14.63
N HIS A 130 5.65 21.21 15.48
CA HIS A 130 5.77 19.95 16.19
C HIS A 130 6.22 18.77 15.29
N HIS A 131 7.26 18.06 15.70
CA HIS A 131 7.70 16.85 15.01
C HIS A 131 6.87 15.64 15.45
N TYR A 132 6.46 14.85 14.49
CA TYR A 132 5.76 13.59 14.68
C TYR A 132 4.58 13.68 15.66
N PRO A 133 3.63 14.57 15.44
CA PRO A 133 2.46 14.68 16.29
C PRO A 133 1.66 13.37 16.26
N ALA A 134 1.12 12.95 17.40
CA ALA A 134 0.16 11.87 17.45
C ALA A 134 -1.14 12.27 16.74
N TYR A 135 -1.90 11.32 16.23
CA TYR A 135 -3.16 11.59 15.54
C TYR A 135 -4.13 12.46 16.35
N LEU A 136 -4.19 12.23 17.68
CA LEU A 136 -5.01 13.02 18.60
C LEU A 136 -4.25 14.19 19.23
N THR A 137 -3.04 14.50 18.76
CA THR A 137 -2.28 15.67 19.24
C THR A 137 -3.10 16.94 19.07
N GLY A 138 -3.00 17.80 20.04
CA GLY A 138 -3.39 19.17 19.85
C GLY A 138 -4.77 19.54 20.33
N VAL A 139 -5.32 18.86 21.34
CA VAL A 139 -6.49 19.42 22.01
C VAL A 139 -6.23 20.86 22.44
N ALA A 140 -5.04 21.16 22.96
CA ALA A 140 -4.63 22.52 23.30
C ALA A 140 -3.90 23.25 22.16
N ARG A 141 -3.24 22.56 21.24
CA ARG A 141 -2.42 23.15 20.15
C ARG A 141 -3.18 23.17 18.82
N PHE A 142 -3.63 22.02 18.35
CA PHE A 142 -4.32 21.88 17.07
C PHE A 142 -5.79 22.32 17.13
N THR A 143 -6.54 21.91 18.17
CA THR A 143 -7.98 22.18 18.26
C THR A 143 -8.29 23.58 18.80
N ASN A 144 -7.55 24.01 19.81
CA ASN A 144 -7.75 25.29 20.52
C ASN A 144 -6.57 26.25 20.40
N GLY A 145 -5.58 25.93 19.56
CA GLY A 145 -4.41 26.76 19.35
C GLY A 145 -4.71 27.98 18.47
N TYR A 146 -3.88 29.00 18.64
CA TYR A 146 -3.95 30.24 17.85
C TYR A 146 -2.79 30.38 16.88
N LYS A 147 -1.92 29.35 16.81
CA LYS A 147 -0.71 29.36 15.99
C LYS A 147 -0.94 28.65 14.68
N VAL A 148 -0.21 29.03 13.68
CA VAL A 148 -0.13 28.29 12.42
C VAL A 148 0.48 26.92 12.70
N PHE A 149 -0.27 25.86 12.44
CA PHE A 149 0.18 24.48 12.62
C PHE A 149 0.85 23.97 11.35
N MET A 150 2.13 23.66 11.44
CA MET A 150 2.94 23.20 10.31
C MET A 150 4.00 22.19 10.80
N PRO A 151 3.63 20.92 11.01
CA PRO A 151 4.61 19.91 11.43
C PRO A 151 5.76 19.81 10.42
N THR A 152 6.96 20.13 10.89
CA THR A 152 8.17 20.14 10.05
C THR A 152 8.78 18.75 9.86
N GLU A 153 8.30 17.76 10.60
CA GLU A 153 8.51 16.34 10.38
C GLU A 153 7.30 15.53 10.82
N PHE A 154 6.86 14.60 9.96
CA PHE A 154 5.87 13.61 10.34
C PHE A 154 5.92 12.38 9.42
N MET A 155 5.24 11.29 9.81
CA MET A 155 5.13 10.06 9.03
C MET A 155 6.49 9.45 8.68
N HIS A 156 7.37 9.32 9.67
CA HIS A 156 8.65 8.64 9.50
C HIS A 156 8.43 7.17 9.10
N ALA A 157 8.91 6.79 7.93
CA ALA A 157 8.65 5.47 7.38
C ALA A 157 9.41 4.36 8.08
N MET A 158 10.49 4.67 8.76
CA MET A 158 11.44 3.78 9.43
C MET A 158 11.34 2.29 9.07
N TYR A 159 12.38 1.76 8.46
CA TYR A 159 12.71 0.34 8.36
C TYR A 159 12.04 -0.49 7.28
N ASP A 160 11.01 -0.01 6.56
CA ASP A 160 10.38 -0.90 5.60
C ASP A 160 9.39 -0.27 4.62
N GLN A 161 9.68 0.87 4.04
CA GLN A 161 8.83 1.45 3.00
C GLN A 161 7.36 1.72 3.42
N GLY A 162 7.12 1.93 4.72
CA GLY A 162 5.80 2.35 5.23
C GLY A 162 5.43 3.79 4.86
N GLY A 163 6.21 4.45 4.01
CA GLY A 163 5.98 5.82 3.57
C GLY A 163 4.58 6.03 3.01
N GLY A 164 3.89 7.06 3.47
CA GLY A 164 2.52 7.35 3.10
C GLY A 164 1.45 6.49 3.76
N ALA A 165 1.83 5.50 4.59
CA ALA A 165 0.87 4.68 5.32
C ALA A 165 0.12 5.50 6.38
N GLY A 166 -1.21 5.53 6.31
CA GLY A 166 -2.05 6.34 7.21
C GLY A 166 -1.94 7.85 7.00
N LEU A 167 -1.25 8.31 5.96
CA LEU A 167 -1.08 9.74 5.66
C LEU A 167 -2.42 10.48 5.57
N ARG A 168 -3.42 9.88 4.92
CA ARG A 168 -4.72 10.52 4.73
C ARG A 168 -5.48 10.72 6.05
N ASP A 169 -5.30 9.83 7.03
CA ASP A 169 -5.89 10.01 8.36
C ASP A 169 -5.45 11.33 9.00
N PHE A 170 -4.14 11.58 9.00
CA PHE A 170 -3.57 12.81 9.55
C PHE A 170 -3.97 14.03 8.71
N TRP A 171 -3.86 13.92 7.40
CA TRP A 171 -4.11 15.04 6.49
C TRP A 171 -5.55 15.51 6.55
N ASP A 172 -6.54 14.62 6.47
CA ASP A 172 -7.95 14.97 6.55
C ASP A 172 -8.31 15.60 7.90
N ARG A 173 -7.72 15.09 8.99
CA ARG A 173 -7.90 15.69 10.30
C ARG A 173 -7.31 17.10 10.35
N TRP A 174 -6.09 17.29 9.88
CA TRP A 174 -5.42 18.59 9.94
C TRP A 174 -6.07 19.63 9.04
N LEU A 175 -6.61 19.25 7.90
CA LEU A 175 -7.39 20.12 7.02
C LEU A 175 -8.66 20.70 7.69
N THR A 176 -9.11 20.14 8.81
CA THR A 176 -10.22 20.73 9.60
C THR A 176 -9.80 21.98 10.37
N ASN A 177 -8.50 22.23 10.52
CA ASN A 177 -7.97 23.43 11.18
C ASN A 177 -7.64 24.50 10.13
N PRO A 178 -8.30 25.69 10.18
CA PRO A 178 -8.04 26.75 9.22
C PRO A 178 -6.61 27.34 9.33
N LEU A 179 -5.89 27.08 10.43
CA LEU A 179 -4.50 27.48 10.61
C LEU A 179 -3.50 26.40 10.19
N PHE A 180 -3.95 25.30 9.59
CA PHE A 180 -3.04 24.29 9.08
C PHE A 180 -2.38 24.75 7.78
N ALA A 181 -1.06 24.89 7.80
CA ALA A 181 -0.27 25.36 6.65
C ALA A 181 0.41 24.25 5.84
N GLY A 182 0.11 23.00 6.12
CA GLY A 182 0.77 21.85 5.50
C GLY A 182 1.80 21.20 6.42
N GLY A 183 2.58 20.25 5.90
CA GLY A 183 3.56 19.51 6.69
C GLY A 183 4.59 18.79 5.82
N PHE A 184 5.67 18.32 6.44
CA PHE A 184 6.82 17.73 5.77
C PHE A 184 7.01 16.28 6.21
N VAL A 185 6.83 15.33 5.28
CA VAL A 185 7.09 13.91 5.58
C VAL A 185 8.59 13.66 5.69
N TRP A 186 8.97 12.83 6.61
CA TRP A 186 10.31 12.30 6.73
C TRP A 186 10.37 10.93 6.04
N VAL A 187 11.13 10.66 5.00
CA VAL A 187 12.07 11.54 4.30
C VAL A 187 11.95 11.29 2.79
N PHE A 188 12.60 12.10 1.95
CA PHE A 188 12.50 11.99 0.49
C PHE A 188 13.16 10.71 -0.04
N CYS A 189 14.41 10.45 0.32
CA CYS A 189 15.12 9.27 -0.18
C CYS A 189 15.82 8.52 0.94
N ASP A 190 15.99 7.23 0.72
CA ASP A 190 16.76 6.36 1.59
C ASP A 190 18.18 6.87 1.79
N GLU A 191 18.67 6.77 3.03
CA GLU A 191 19.97 7.30 3.42
C GLU A 191 21.08 6.27 3.19
N ALA A 192 21.67 6.30 2.01
CA ALA A 192 22.79 5.45 1.67
C ALA A 192 23.78 6.17 0.77
N PRO A 193 24.70 6.99 1.34
CA PRO A 193 25.72 7.64 0.55
C PRO A 193 26.69 6.65 -0.05
N LYS A 194 27.08 6.91 -1.29
CA LYS A 194 28.09 6.10 -1.98
C LYS A 194 29.49 6.36 -1.44
N ARG A 195 30.09 5.36 -0.88
CA ARG A 195 31.46 5.42 -0.32
C ARG A 195 32.50 5.17 -1.41
N THR A 196 33.04 6.24 -1.99
CA THR A 196 34.09 6.14 -3.01
C THR A 196 35.41 5.60 -2.46
N ASP A 197 35.64 5.74 -1.16
CA ASP A 197 36.80 5.21 -0.43
C ASP A 197 36.65 3.71 -0.08
N LYS A 198 35.48 3.12 -0.26
CA LYS A 198 35.16 1.71 0.03
C LYS A 198 34.53 1.00 -1.18
N ASN A 199 35.20 1.05 -2.34
CA ASN A 199 34.74 0.39 -3.57
C ASN A 199 33.31 0.76 -4.02
N ASN A 200 32.88 1.97 -3.76
CA ASN A 200 31.57 2.50 -4.14
C ASN A 200 30.37 1.77 -3.51
N VAL A 201 30.54 1.08 -2.38
CA VAL A 201 29.41 0.52 -1.65
C VAL A 201 28.50 1.64 -1.15
N LEU A 202 27.22 1.34 -1.04
CA LEU A 202 26.27 2.22 -0.36
C LEU A 202 26.43 2.02 1.15
N ASP A 203 26.72 3.12 1.84
CA ASP A 203 26.93 3.13 3.29
C ASP A 203 25.62 3.50 3.97
N SER A 204 24.99 2.52 4.60
CA SER A 204 23.71 2.69 5.26
C SER A 204 23.81 2.40 6.75
N ASP A 205 22.99 3.08 7.54
CA ASP A 205 22.78 2.73 8.94
C ASP A 205 21.73 1.59 9.05
N LYS A 206 21.99 0.50 8.34
CA LYS A 206 21.16 -0.72 8.34
C LYS A 206 19.66 -0.39 8.23
N SER A 207 18.87 -0.87 9.19
CA SER A 207 17.42 -0.67 9.23
C SER A 207 16.97 0.77 9.53
N ASN A 208 17.84 1.71 9.83
CA ASN A 208 17.47 3.11 10.00
C ASN A 208 17.45 3.90 8.69
N ALA A 209 18.17 3.43 7.71
CA ALA A 209 18.40 4.16 6.49
C ALA A 209 17.27 4.06 5.43
N PRO A 210 16.51 2.93 5.32
CA PRO A 210 15.39 2.85 4.38
C PRO A 210 14.11 3.50 4.97
N ASP A 211 14.14 4.81 5.07
CA ASP A 211 13.05 5.63 5.57
C ASP A 211 12.53 6.62 4.51
N GLY A 212 13.06 6.55 3.31
CA GLY A 212 12.69 7.35 2.17
C GLY A 212 11.37 6.95 1.51
N VAL A 213 10.91 7.79 0.59
CA VAL A 213 9.80 7.50 -0.32
C VAL A 213 10.29 7.10 -1.71
N VAL A 214 11.58 7.24 -1.94
CA VAL A 214 12.33 6.69 -3.07
C VAL A 214 13.60 6.04 -2.54
N GLY A 215 14.10 5.05 -3.26
CA GLY A 215 15.37 4.39 -2.94
C GLY A 215 16.58 5.31 -3.11
N PRO A 216 17.78 4.86 -2.69
CA PRO A 216 19.00 5.69 -2.67
C PRO A 216 19.46 6.11 -4.07
N ARG A 217 19.06 5.40 -5.13
CA ARG A 217 19.33 5.75 -6.53
C ARG A 217 18.10 6.37 -7.22
N ARG A 218 17.11 6.85 -6.45
CA ARG A 218 15.83 7.43 -6.91
C ARG A 218 14.87 6.41 -7.51
N GLU A 219 14.96 5.16 -7.13
CA GLU A 219 13.97 4.14 -7.45
C GLU A 219 12.62 4.53 -6.84
N LYS A 220 11.58 4.53 -7.66
CA LYS A 220 10.22 4.82 -7.20
C LYS A 220 9.65 3.61 -6.48
N GLU A 221 9.35 3.77 -5.21
CA GLU A 221 8.76 2.74 -4.36
C GLU A 221 7.24 2.81 -4.30
N GLY A 222 6.59 1.85 -3.64
CA GLY A 222 5.15 1.90 -3.38
C GLY A 222 4.72 3.14 -2.61
N SER A 223 5.56 3.63 -1.70
CA SER A 223 5.41 4.90 -0.95
C SER A 223 5.30 6.12 -1.86
N PHE A 224 6.10 6.19 -2.93
CA PHE A 224 6.03 7.25 -3.93
C PHE A 224 4.62 7.39 -4.54
N TYR A 225 4.04 6.28 -4.97
CA TYR A 225 2.73 6.27 -5.60
C TYR A 225 1.60 6.46 -4.57
N ALA A 226 1.78 5.94 -3.34
CA ALA A 226 0.83 6.15 -2.26
C ALA A 226 0.71 7.63 -1.88
N ILE A 227 1.83 8.34 -1.75
CA ILE A 227 1.85 9.77 -1.45
C ILE A 227 1.29 10.56 -2.63
N ARG A 228 1.69 10.22 -3.87
CA ARG A 228 1.20 10.87 -5.08
C ARG A 228 -0.33 10.86 -5.16
N GLU A 229 -0.98 9.74 -4.84
CA GLU A 229 -2.44 9.64 -4.83
C GLU A 229 -3.05 10.41 -3.68
N GLN A 230 -2.52 10.25 -2.46
CA GLN A 230 -3.07 10.88 -1.26
C GLN A 230 -2.93 12.40 -1.25
N TRP A 231 -1.89 12.93 -1.89
CA TRP A 231 -1.65 14.36 -2.06
C TRP A 231 -1.98 14.87 -3.47
N SER A 232 -2.73 14.08 -4.24
CA SER A 232 -3.25 14.59 -5.51
C SER A 232 -4.08 15.85 -5.27
N PRO A 233 -3.85 16.94 -6.00
CA PRO A 233 -4.66 18.14 -5.88
C PRO A 233 -6.09 17.97 -6.43
N ILE A 234 -6.36 16.87 -7.10
CA ILE A 234 -7.69 16.44 -7.50
C ILE A 234 -8.04 15.21 -6.68
N GLN A 235 -9.01 15.33 -5.77
CA GLN A 235 -9.44 14.24 -4.92
C GLN A 235 -10.78 13.67 -5.37
N LEU A 236 -10.81 12.39 -5.70
CA LEU A 236 -12.06 11.70 -5.99
C LEU A 236 -12.76 11.34 -4.67
N LYS A 237 -13.99 11.83 -4.47
CA LYS A 237 -14.81 11.32 -3.36
C LYS A 237 -15.14 9.85 -3.61
N PRO A 238 -15.29 9.04 -2.56
CA PRO A 238 -15.65 7.62 -2.71
C PRO A 238 -16.92 7.44 -3.54
N PHE A 239 -16.86 6.59 -4.54
CA PHE A 239 -18.02 6.18 -5.34
C PHE A 239 -17.86 4.71 -5.77
N PHE A 240 -19.00 4.08 -6.00
CA PHE A 240 -19.10 2.72 -6.49
C PHE A 240 -19.84 2.69 -7.82
N ILE A 241 -19.44 1.77 -8.70
CA ILE A 241 -20.12 1.56 -9.98
C ILE A 241 -21.25 0.55 -9.74
N THR A 242 -22.42 1.07 -9.41
CA THR A 242 -23.65 0.30 -9.26
C THR A 242 -24.42 0.24 -10.59
N ASP A 243 -25.53 -0.49 -10.64
CA ASP A 243 -26.40 -0.53 -11.83
C ASP A 243 -26.95 0.84 -12.21
N HIS A 244 -27.04 1.76 -11.24
CA HIS A 244 -27.49 3.15 -11.42
C HIS A 244 -26.37 4.14 -11.71
N PHE A 245 -25.14 3.70 -11.83
CA PHE A 245 -24.03 4.61 -12.15
C PHE A 245 -24.22 5.21 -13.54
N ASP A 246 -24.27 6.54 -13.60
CA ASP A 246 -24.57 7.34 -14.79
C ASP A 246 -23.34 8.05 -15.40
N GLY A 247 -22.13 7.69 -14.97
CA GLY A 247 -20.90 8.34 -15.38
C GLY A 247 -20.52 9.58 -14.59
N SER A 248 -21.29 9.90 -13.52
CA SER A 248 -21.03 11.06 -12.66
C SER A 248 -20.35 10.66 -11.36
N PHE A 249 -19.40 11.49 -10.90
CA PHE A 249 -18.75 11.33 -9.60
C PHE A 249 -18.28 12.67 -9.05
N LYS A 250 -18.12 12.76 -7.73
CA LYS A 250 -17.68 13.97 -7.06
C LYS A 250 -16.17 14.08 -7.03
N VAL A 251 -15.67 15.29 -7.30
CA VAL A 251 -14.27 15.67 -7.21
C VAL A 251 -14.10 16.90 -6.34
N THR A 252 -13.07 16.92 -5.51
CA THR A 252 -12.67 18.09 -4.72
C THR A 252 -11.39 18.66 -5.27
N ASN A 253 -11.33 19.98 -5.40
CA ASN A 253 -10.14 20.72 -5.78
C ASN A 253 -9.32 21.05 -4.52
N GLU A 254 -8.19 20.38 -4.34
CA GLU A 254 -7.22 20.68 -3.26
C GLU A 254 -6.02 21.53 -3.77
N TYR A 255 -6.08 22.09 -4.97
CA TYR A 255 -5.14 23.14 -5.40
C TYR A 255 -5.30 24.39 -4.53
N THR A 256 -4.22 25.15 -4.38
CA THR A 256 -4.24 26.43 -3.66
C THR A 256 -4.71 27.59 -4.56
N TYR A 257 -4.38 27.56 -5.86
CA TYR A 257 -4.57 28.69 -6.78
C TYR A 257 -5.19 28.32 -8.13
N THR A 258 -5.30 27.02 -8.45
CA THR A 258 -5.68 26.56 -9.79
C THR A 258 -7.10 26.03 -9.78
N SER A 259 -7.98 26.54 -10.65
CA SER A 259 -9.29 25.92 -10.89
C SER A 259 -9.13 24.62 -11.68
N LEU A 260 -10.02 23.64 -11.48
CA LEU A 260 -9.99 22.38 -12.22
C LEU A 260 -10.34 22.54 -13.71
N SER A 261 -10.89 23.67 -14.14
CA SER A 261 -11.07 23.98 -15.56
C SER A 261 -9.73 24.09 -16.33
N ALA A 262 -8.61 24.31 -15.62
CA ALA A 262 -7.27 24.27 -16.22
C ALA A 262 -6.70 22.85 -16.37
N CYS A 263 -7.34 21.85 -15.81
CA CYS A 263 -6.93 20.45 -15.85
C CYS A 263 -7.75 19.66 -16.87
N THR A 264 -7.22 18.52 -17.29
CA THR A 264 -7.97 17.57 -18.12
C THR A 264 -8.06 16.22 -17.43
N MET A 265 -9.11 15.48 -17.74
CA MET A 265 -9.28 14.11 -17.23
C MET A 265 -9.77 13.19 -18.35
N THR A 266 -9.25 11.98 -18.37
CA THR A 266 -9.65 10.94 -19.31
C THR A 266 -10.16 9.71 -18.57
N TYR A 267 -10.97 8.91 -19.26
CA TYR A 267 -11.34 7.58 -18.80
C TYR A 267 -10.93 6.50 -19.80
N ARG A 268 -10.69 5.32 -19.29
CA ARG A 268 -10.55 4.07 -20.05
C ARG A 268 -11.36 2.98 -19.38
N VAL A 269 -11.99 2.15 -20.18
CA VAL A 269 -12.69 0.94 -19.73
C VAL A 269 -11.90 -0.27 -20.18
N LEU A 270 -11.48 -1.08 -19.22
CA LEU A 270 -10.68 -2.27 -19.47
C LEU A 270 -11.52 -3.52 -19.31
N SER A 271 -11.40 -4.44 -20.25
CA SER A 271 -11.82 -5.84 -20.10
C SER A 271 -10.60 -6.68 -19.74
N LEU A 272 -10.67 -7.38 -18.63
CA LEU A 272 -9.58 -8.16 -18.05
C LEU A 272 -9.92 -9.64 -18.17
N GLY A 273 -9.13 -10.38 -18.95
CA GLY A 273 -9.33 -11.80 -19.18
C GLY A 273 -8.84 -12.67 -18.03
N THR A 274 -9.19 -13.94 -18.08
CA THR A 274 -8.67 -14.96 -17.16
C THR A 274 -7.58 -15.79 -17.83
N PRO A 275 -6.70 -16.46 -17.07
CA PRO A 275 -5.74 -17.42 -17.61
C PRO A 275 -6.39 -18.50 -18.50
N MET A 276 -7.60 -18.96 -18.14
CA MET A 276 -8.35 -19.96 -18.91
C MET A 276 -8.92 -19.45 -20.25
N GLN A 277 -9.12 -18.13 -20.41
CA GLN A 277 -9.73 -17.56 -21.62
C GLN A 277 -8.69 -17.10 -22.63
N ASN A 278 -7.80 -16.19 -22.19
CA ASN A 278 -6.84 -15.52 -23.09
C ASN A 278 -5.45 -15.41 -22.49
N GLY A 279 -5.09 -16.29 -21.53
CA GLY A 279 -3.82 -16.20 -20.81
C GLY A 279 -3.74 -15.02 -19.84
N GLY A 280 -4.90 -14.50 -19.39
CA GLY A 280 -4.96 -13.36 -18.49
C GLY A 280 -4.40 -12.08 -19.14
N GLN A 281 -5.00 -11.63 -20.22
CA GLN A 281 -4.63 -10.38 -20.91
C GLN A 281 -5.68 -9.29 -20.68
N ALA A 282 -5.22 -8.06 -20.58
CA ALA A 282 -6.05 -6.88 -20.52
C ALA A 282 -6.26 -6.28 -21.91
N SER A 283 -7.47 -5.79 -22.18
CA SER A 283 -7.79 -5.05 -23.40
C SER A 283 -8.57 -3.78 -23.06
N GLU A 284 -8.26 -2.67 -23.74
CA GLU A 284 -9.05 -1.45 -23.68
C GLU A 284 -10.25 -1.59 -24.62
N ILE A 285 -11.46 -1.47 -24.09
CA ILE A 285 -12.69 -1.58 -24.86
C ILE A 285 -13.38 -0.25 -25.12
N ALA A 286 -13.07 0.77 -24.32
CA ALA A 286 -13.53 2.14 -24.55
C ALA A 286 -12.60 3.14 -23.85
N LYS A 287 -12.57 4.37 -24.39
CA LYS A 287 -11.89 5.52 -23.78
C LYS A 287 -12.54 6.82 -24.20
N GLY A 288 -12.29 7.89 -23.43
CA GLY A 288 -12.76 9.21 -23.75
C GLY A 288 -12.38 10.25 -22.71
N ALA A 289 -12.91 11.44 -22.90
CA ALA A 289 -12.70 12.55 -21.97
C ALA A 289 -13.74 12.53 -20.84
N VAL A 290 -13.33 13.02 -19.68
CA VAL A 290 -14.21 13.33 -18.55
C VAL A 290 -14.37 14.85 -18.49
N ALA A 291 -15.58 15.34 -18.45
CA ALA A 291 -15.85 16.76 -18.26
C ALA A 291 -15.56 17.15 -16.81
N LEU A 292 -14.56 18.00 -16.62
CA LEU A 292 -14.26 18.66 -15.35
C LEU A 292 -14.89 20.06 -15.38
N PRO A 293 -15.83 20.37 -14.46
CA PRO A 293 -16.37 21.72 -14.38
C PRO A 293 -15.35 22.70 -13.79
N ASP A 294 -15.70 23.97 -13.83
CA ASP A 294 -14.94 25.03 -13.16
C ASP A 294 -15.16 24.94 -11.64
N ILE A 295 -14.25 24.23 -10.98
CA ILE A 295 -14.28 24.01 -9.52
C ILE A 295 -13.12 24.82 -8.94
N ALA A 296 -13.46 25.84 -8.14
CA ALA A 296 -12.49 26.68 -7.47
C ALA A 296 -11.71 25.91 -6.38
N PRO A 297 -10.51 26.39 -5.97
CA PRO A 297 -9.76 25.83 -4.87
C PRO A 297 -10.61 25.67 -3.59
N GLY A 298 -10.51 24.50 -2.96
CA GLY A 298 -11.27 24.13 -1.76
C GLY A 298 -12.71 23.65 -2.02
N GLU A 299 -13.23 23.78 -3.23
CA GLU A 299 -14.60 23.40 -3.56
C GLU A 299 -14.73 21.95 -4.07
N THR A 300 -15.95 21.44 -4.01
CA THR A 300 -16.32 20.11 -4.53
C THR A 300 -17.37 20.26 -5.62
N GLY A 301 -17.12 19.66 -6.77
CA GLY A 301 -18.04 19.65 -7.91
C GLY A 301 -18.32 18.23 -8.42
N THR A 302 -18.98 18.15 -9.56
CA THR A 302 -19.32 16.87 -10.21
C THR A 302 -18.63 16.76 -11.56
N ALA A 303 -17.71 15.82 -11.69
CA ALA A 303 -17.18 15.40 -12.97
C ALA A 303 -18.11 14.38 -13.63
N ARG A 304 -18.12 14.35 -14.97
CA ARG A 304 -19.02 13.47 -15.73
C ARG A 304 -18.40 13.03 -17.04
N PHE A 305 -18.70 11.80 -17.45
CA PHE A 305 -18.50 11.32 -18.81
C PHE A 305 -19.71 10.56 -19.30
N THR A 306 -19.90 10.52 -20.62
CA THR A 306 -20.95 9.68 -21.22
C THR A 306 -20.52 8.23 -21.16
N LEU A 307 -21.34 7.36 -20.57
CA LEU A 307 -21.06 5.93 -20.54
C LEU A 307 -21.08 5.37 -21.97
N PRO A 308 -20.04 4.69 -22.42
CA PRO A 308 -20.07 3.97 -23.70
C PRO A 308 -21.07 2.81 -23.65
N GLU A 309 -21.63 2.43 -24.79
CA GLU A 309 -22.63 1.34 -24.88
C GLU A 309 -22.14 0.03 -24.26
N ASN A 310 -20.87 -0.29 -24.48
CA ASN A 310 -20.21 -1.51 -23.95
C ASN A 310 -19.62 -1.32 -22.54
N PHE A 311 -19.97 -0.27 -21.80
CA PHE A 311 -19.42 0.02 -20.47
C PHE A 311 -19.53 -1.17 -19.51
N ARG A 312 -20.69 -1.86 -19.52
CA ARG A 312 -20.99 -3.00 -18.64
C ARG A 312 -20.29 -4.31 -19.02
N GLU A 313 -19.69 -4.35 -20.20
CA GLU A 313 -18.84 -5.47 -20.64
C GLU A 313 -17.43 -5.37 -20.05
N GLY A 314 -17.05 -4.16 -19.57
CA GLY A 314 -15.79 -3.91 -18.91
C GLY A 314 -15.73 -4.46 -17.50
N ASP A 315 -14.50 -4.56 -17.00
CA ASP A 315 -14.19 -5.03 -15.66
C ASP A 315 -13.68 -3.90 -14.76
N VAL A 316 -12.98 -2.92 -15.35
CA VAL A 316 -12.34 -1.81 -14.63
C VAL A 316 -12.51 -0.50 -15.39
N LEU A 317 -12.93 0.54 -14.66
CA LEU A 317 -12.84 1.94 -15.07
C LEU A 317 -11.54 2.52 -14.55
N VAL A 318 -10.73 3.08 -15.44
CA VAL A 318 -9.51 3.83 -15.11
C VAL A 318 -9.77 5.31 -15.39
N LEU A 319 -9.45 6.17 -14.44
CA LEU A 319 -9.52 7.62 -14.55
C LEU A 319 -8.09 8.18 -14.43
N GLU A 320 -7.72 9.12 -15.27
CA GLU A 320 -6.42 9.78 -15.21
C GLU A 320 -6.58 11.28 -15.41
N ALA A 321 -6.00 12.05 -14.48
CA ALA A 321 -6.00 13.51 -14.54
C ALA A 321 -4.63 14.05 -14.94
N PHE A 322 -4.65 15.17 -15.67
CA PHE A 322 -3.47 15.86 -16.18
C PHE A 322 -3.57 17.35 -15.84
N ASP A 323 -2.42 17.95 -15.57
CA ASP A 323 -2.30 19.40 -15.39
C ASP A 323 -2.40 20.16 -16.72
N LYS A 324 -2.31 21.47 -16.65
CA LYS A 324 -2.37 22.36 -17.82
C LYS A 324 -1.22 22.16 -18.84
N GLU A 325 -0.12 21.55 -18.41
CA GLU A 325 1.03 21.20 -19.25
C GLU A 325 0.91 19.77 -19.82
N GLY A 326 -0.16 19.03 -19.49
CA GLY A 326 -0.38 17.65 -19.93
C GLY A 326 0.42 16.62 -19.13
N LYS A 327 0.98 16.98 -17.97
CA LYS A 327 1.65 16.04 -17.07
C LYS A 327 0.62 15.32 -16.22
N SER A 328 0.77 14.01 -16.09
CA SER A 328 -0.12 13.18 -15.27
C SER A 328 -0.03 13.54 -13.79
N ILE A 329 -1.17 13.93 -13.22
CA ILE A 329 -1.33 14.24 -11.79
C ILE A 329 -1.49 12.93 -11.00
N CYS A 330 -2.50 12.12 -11.38
CA CYS A 330 -2.81 10.86 -10.72
C CYS A 330 -3.66 9.96 -11.61
N THR A 331 -3.56 8.66 -11.36
CA THR A 331 -4.40 7.62 -11.97
C THR A 331 -5.17 6.89 -10.88
N TRP A 332 -6.47 6.71 -11.08
CA TRP A 332 -7.35 5.95 -10.21
C TRP A 332 -8.07 4.87 -10.99
N SER A 333 -8.39 3.78 -10.32
CA SER A 333 -9.22 2.73 -10.92
C SER A 333 -10.36 2.32 -9.99
N ARG A 334 -11.46 1.89 -10.60
CA ARG A 334 -12.66 1.38 -9.93
C ARG A 334 -13.14 0.13 -10.65
N THR A 335 -13.59 -0.84 -9.90
CA THR A 335 -14.16 -2.06 -10.48
C THR A 335 -15.57 -1.83 -10.97
N ILE A 336 -15.87 -2.29 -12.17
CA ILE A 336 -17.22 -2.32 -12.74
C ILE A 336 -17.96 -3.56 -12.23
N SER A 337 -17.23 -4.67 -12.05
CA SER A 337 -17.75 -5.92 -11.49
C SER A 337 -16.96 -6.31 -10.25
N PHE A 338 -17.63 -6.71 -9.18
CA PHE A 338 -16.99 -7.35 -8.03
C PHE A 338 -16.45 -8.74 -8.37
N ALA A 339 -15.55 -9.28 -7.56
CA ALA A 339 -14.84 -10.51 -7.86
C ALA A 339 -15.78 -11.71 -8.13
N ARG A 340 -16.86 -11.83 -7.34
CA ARG A 340 -17.86 -12.87 -7.56
C ARG A 340 -18.57 -12.72 -8.91
N GLN A 341 -19.05 -11.52 -9.24
CA GLN A 341 -19.74 -11.24 -10.51
C GLN A 341 -18.81 -11.46 -11.70
N TYR A 342 -17.55 -10.99 -11.57
CA TYR A 342 -16.50 -11.23 -12.55
C TYR A 342 -16.29 -12.73 -12.77
N PHE A 343 -16.09 -13.48 -11.68
CA PHE A 343 -15.88 -14.93 -11.74
C PHE A 343 -17.03 -15.63 -12.47
N ASP A 344 -18.28 -15.39 -12.05
CA ASP A 344 -19.46 -16.04 -12.62
C ASP A 344 -19.58 -15.73 -14.12
N ARG A 345 -19.40 -14.46 -14.52
CA ARG A 345 -19.43 -14.05 -15.93
C ARG A 345 -18.32 -14.70 -16.75
N LYS A 346 -17.07 -14.70 -16.25
CA LYS A 346 -15.93 -15.27 -16.99
C LYS A 346 -16.02 -16.78 -17.07
N MET A 347 -16.54 -17.46 -16.07
CA MET A 347 -16.78 -18.90 -16.12
C MET A 347 -17.86 -19.26 -17.13
N ALA A 348 -18.95 -18.50 -17.21
CA ALA A 348 -20.00 -18.69 -18.21
C ALA A 348 -19.50 -18.49 -19.65
N GLN A 349 -18.53 -17.61 -19.85
CA GLN A 349 -17.90 -17.32 -21.14
C GLN A 349 -16.76 -18.28 -21.50
N THR A 350 -16.30 -19.08 -20.53
CA THR A 350 -15.21 -20.03 -20.79
C THR A 350 -15.75 -21.18 -21.66
N PRO A 351 -15.13 -21.50 -22.82
CA PRO A 351 -15.64 -22.49 -23.72
C PRO A 351 -15.87 -23.86 -23.05
N ALA A 352 -16.94 -24.53 -23.43
CA ALA A 352 -17.23 -25.91 -22.99
C ALA A 352 -16.16 -26.94 -23.45
N THR A 353 -15.28 -26.53 -24.36
CA THR A 353 -14.11 -27.25 -24.86
C THR A 353 -12.98 -27.52 -23.86
N LEU A 354 -13.09 -27.00 -22.62
CA LEU A 354 -12.38 -27.64 -21.51
C LEU A 354 -12.95 -29.05 -21.41
N GLU A 355 -12.29 -29.97 -22.10
CA GLU A 355 -12.69 -31.38 -22.17
C GLU A 355 -13.09 -31.86 -20.78
N LEU A 356 -14.24 -32.54 -20.72
CA LEU A 356 -14.64 -33.25 -19.52
C LEU A 356 -13.50 -34.22 -19.21
N ALA A 357 -12.82 -34.01 -18.10
CA ALA A 357 -11.97 -35.04 -17.54
C ALA A 357 -12.86 -36.25 -17.17
N GLU A 358 -12.23 -37.32 -16.75
CA GLU A 358 -12.98 -38.47 -16.22
C GLU A 358 -13.84 -38.01 -15.03
N LYS A 359 -14.99 -38.65 -14.83
CA LYS A 359 -15.89 -38.37 -13.72
C LYS A 359 -15.12 -38.26 -12.39
N ALA A 360 -15.37 -37.19 -11.66
CA ALA A 360 -14.72 -36.97 -10.39
C ALA A 360 -15.15 -38.02 -9.34
N THR A 361 -14.20 -38.54 -8.60
CA THR A 361 -14.41 -39.54 -7.55
C THR A 361 -13.78 -39.13 -6.25
N ALA A 362 -14.43 -39.46 -5.15
CA ALA A 362 -13.95 -39.27 -3.80
C ALA A 362 -13.84 -40.62 -3.07
N SER A 363 -12.74 -40.84 -2.37
CA SER A 363 -12.50 -42.00 -1.53
C SER A 363 -11.86 -41.61 -0.21
N ASN A 364 -11.99 -42.48 0.81
CA ASN A 364 -11.25 -42.34 2.07
C ASN A 364 -10.63 -43.70 2.39
N THR A 365 -9.32 -43.76 2.42
CA THR A 365 -8.56 -44.99 2.70
C THR A 365 -7.49 -44.65 3.72
N ASP A 366 -7.50 -45.37 4.85
CA ASP A 366 -6.51 -45.24 5.93
C ASP A 366 -6.26 -43.79 6.38
N GLY A 367 -7.33 -43.00 6.52
CA GLY A 367 -7.25 -41.62 6.98
C GLY A 367 -6.78 -40.63 5.90
N THR A 368 -6.66 -41.07 4.65
CA THR A 368 -6.39 -40.20 3.52
C THR A 368 -7.64 -40.09 2.65
N VAL A 369 -8.17 -38.89 2.50
CA VAL A 369 -9.25 -38.57 1.58
C VAL A 369 -8.65 -38.16 0.25
N THR A 370 -9.00 -38.84 -0.82
CA THR A 370 -8.56 -38.52 -2.21
C THR A 370 -9.74 -38.05 -3.03
N LEU A 371 -9.61 -36.86 -3.61
CA LEU A 371 -10.47 -36.38 -4.71
C LEU A 371 -9.70 -36.47 -6.01
N LYS A 372 -10.26 -37.15 -7.01
CA LYS A 372 -9.60 -37.38 -8.31
C LYS A 372 -10.55 -37.12 -9.48
N SER A 373 -10.07 -36.43 -10.49
CA SER A 373 -10.75 -36.20 -11.76
C SER A 373 -9.72 -36.15 -12.91
N GLY A 374 -9.73 -37.14 -13.75
CA GLY A 374 -8.77 -37.28 -14.86
C GLY A 374 -7.32 -37.26 -14.37
N LYS A 375 -6.56 -36.26 -14.79
CA LYS A 375 -5.15 -36.10 -14.45
C LYS A 375 -4.92 -35.36 -13.12
N VAL A 376 -5.95 -34.76 -12.49
CA VAL A 376 -5.85 -34.01 -11.23
C VAL A 376 -6.24 -34.90 -10.06
N SER A 377 -5.42 -34.98 -9.04
CA SER A 377 -5.75 -35.61 -7.77
C SER A 377 -5.27 -34.75 -6.60
N VAL A 378 -6.08 -34.70 -5.56
CA VAL A 378 -5.78 -33.99 -4.31
C VAL A 378 -6.04 -34.92 -3.14
N ASP A 379 -5.01 -35.15 -2.36
CA ASP A 379 -5.05 -35.95 -1.15
C ASP A 379 -5.12 -35.05 0.07
N PHE A 380 -6.03 -35.35 0.99
CA PHE A 380 -6.22 -34.66 2.26
C PHE A 380 -5.97 -35.59 3.43
N ASP A 381 -5.51 -35.07 4.55
CA ASP A 381 -5.51 -35.76 5.81
C ASP A 381 -6.90 -35.66 6.44
N ALA A 382 -7.56 -36.79 6.64
CA ALA A 382 -8.90 -36.85 7.21
C ALA A 382 -8.98 -36.34 8.67
N ASN A 383 -7.85 -36.37 9.41
CA ASN A 383 -7.80 -35.92 10.80
C ASN A 383 -7.63 -34.40 10.93
N THR A 384 -6.98 -33.78 9.97
CA THR A 384 -6.70 -32.34 10.02
C THR A 384 -7.52 -31.54 9.01
N GLY A 385 -8.03 -32.19 7.95
CA GLY A 385 -8.71 -31.56 6.83
C GLY A 385 -7.76 -30.82 5.87
N MET A 386 -6.45 -30.93 6.06
CA MET A 386 -5.44 -30.24 5.26
C MET A 386 -5.07 -31.01 4.00
N ILE A 387 -4.71 -30.29 2.95
CA ILE A 387 -4.09 -30.85 1.77
C ILE A 387 -2.74 -31.48 2.13
N LYS A 388 -2.55 -32.74 1.76
CA LYS A 388 -1.28 -33.47 1.85
C LYS A 388 -0.50 -33.36 0.55
N THR A 389 -1.16 -33.63 -0.58
CA THR A 389 -0.51 -33.70 -1.87
C THR A 389 -1.48 -33.26 -2.97
N VAL A 390 -0.96 -32.49 -3.91
CA VAL A 390 -1.66 -32.15 -5.16
C VAL A 390 -0.86 -32.72 -6.32
N ARG A 391 -1.51 -33.41 -7.26
CA ARG A 391 -0.88 -33.92 -8.49
C ARG A 391 -1.66 -33.54 -9.72
N SER A 392 -0.97 -33.19 -10.78
CA SER A 392 -1.52 -32.96 -12.10
C SER A 392 -0.64 -33.60 -13.18
N ALA A 393 -1.24 -34.42 -14.01
CA ALA A 393 -0.53 -35.15 -15.08
C ALA A 393 0.74 -35.89 -14.60
N GLY A 394 0.71 -36.48 -13.39
CA GLY A 394 1.84 -37.19 -12.78
C GLY A 394 2.88 -36.31 -12.12
N THR A 395 2.75 -34.99 -12.22
CA THR A 395 3.64 -34.03 -11.53
C THR A 395 3.05 -33.61 -10.21
N GLU A 396 3.84 -33.61 -9.15
CA GLU A 396 3.44 -33.05 -7.86
C GLU A 396 3.56 -31.54 -7.89
N ILE A 397 2.50 -30.87 -7.41
CA ILE A 397 2.45 -29.43 -7.18
C ILE A 397 2.70 -29.25 -5.68
N PRO A 398 3.77 -28.57 -5.26
CA PRO A 398 4.17 -28.49 -3.85
C PRO A 398 3.32 -27.48 -3.05
N PHE A 399 1.99 -27.55 -3.20
CA PHE A 399 1.01 -26.75 -2.49
C PHE A 399 0.27 -27.64 -1.50
N ASN A 400 0.53 -27.43 -0.21
CA ASN A 400 0.07 -28.34 0.85
C ASN A 400 -0.05 -27.67 2.21
N ASN A 401 -0.18 -28.46 3.30
CA ASN A 401 -0.22 -28.05 4.71
C ASN A 401 -1.24 -26.93 5.00
N GLY A 402 -2.32 -26.89 4.27
CA GLY A 402 -3.41 -25.96 4.45
C GLY A 402 -4.75 -26.59 4.07
N PRO A 403 -5.84 -25.91 4.38
CA PRO A 403 -5.95 -24.59 4.97
C PRO A 403 -5.70 -24.57 6.48
N VAL A 404 -4.96 -23.55 6.95
CA VAL A 404 -4.77 -23.25 8.36
C VAL A 404 -5.32 -21.86 8.63
N ALA A 405 -6.12 -21.70 9.69
CA ALA A 405 -6.63 -20.38 10.05
C ALA A 405 -5.52 -19.47 10.58
N VAL A 406 -5.48 -18.24 10.08
CA VAL A 406 -4.52 -17.22 10.51
C VAL A 406 -5.07 -16.43 11.67
N GLY A 407 -4.24 -16.24 12.71
CA GLY A 407 -4.58 -15.43 13.90
C GLY A 407 -5.50 -16.12 14.91
N MET A 408 -6.06 -17.28 14.56
CA MET A 408 -6.98 -18.03 15.41
C MET A 408 -6.75 -19.54 15.26
N LYS A 409 -7.11 -20.31 16.29
CA LYS A 409 -6.97 -21.77 16.26
C LYS A 409 -8.23 -22.42 15.70
N MET A 410 -8.05 -23.42 14.85
CA MET A 410 -9.10 -24.33 14.39
C MET A 410 -8.66 -25.78 14.59
N ARG A 411 -9.61 -26.66 14.86
CA ARG A 411 -9.39 -28.09 15.04
C ARG A 411 -10.41 -28.87 14.23
N CYS A 412 -9.94 -29.73 13.36
CA CYS A 412 -10.82 -30.63 12.60
C CYS A 412 -11.54 -31.61 13.52
N GLU A 413 -12.79 -31.91 13.20
CA GLU A 413 -13.64 -32.91 13.83
C GLU A 413 -13.88 -34.08 12.84
N PRO A 414 -13.00 -35.08 12.80
CA PRO A 414 -13.06 -36.12 11.76
C PRO A 414 -14.36 -36.93 11.80
N SER A 415 -14.93 -37.13 12.99
CA SER A 415 -16.20 -37.87 13.18
C SER A 415 -17.43 -37.16 12.56
N LEU A 416 -17.34 -35.86 12.35
CA LEU A 416 -18.37 -35.03 11.72
C LEU A 416 -18.07 -34.72 10.25
N SER A 417 -16.85 -35.02 9.81
CA SER A 417 -16.40 -34.83 8.42
C SER A 417 -16.90 -35.97 7.55
N TYR A 418 -17.13 -35.70 6.26
CA TYR A 418 -17.65 -36.71 5.34
C TYR A 418 -17.12 -36.56 3.92
N VAL A 419 -17.19 -37.66 3.17
CA VAL A 419 -16.82 -37.76 1.77
C VAL A 419 -18.04 -38.18 0.98
N GLN A 420 -18.29 -37.57 -0.19
CA GLN A 420 -19.45 -37.86 -1.02
C GLN A 420 -19.16 -37.69 -2.51
N ASN A 421 -19.70 -38.53 -3.33
CA ASN A 421 -19.77 -38.34 -4.77
C ASN A 421 -21.14 -37.76 -5.13
N THR A 422 -21.16 -36.61 -5.81
CA THR A 422 -22.37 -35.88 -6.21
C THR A 422 -22.43 -35.71 -7.72
N PRO A 423 -23.58 -35.32 -8.32
CA PRO A 423 -23.64 -34.98 -9.74
C PRO A 423 -22.71 -33.85 -10.14
N GLU A 424 -22.40 -32.91 -9.23
CA GLU A 424 -21.53 -31.75 -9.44
C GLU A 424 -20.04 -32.07 -9.22
N GLY A 425 -19.69 -33.26 -8.75
CA GLY A 425 -18.32 -33.68 -8.51
C GLY A 425 -18.09 -34.46 -7.23
N ALA A 426 -16.83 -34.71 -6.93
CA ALA A 426 -16.35 -35.35 -5.71
C ALA A 426 -16.20 -34.34 -4.59
N VAL A 427 -16.76 -34.64 -3.41
CA VAL A 427 -16.83 -33.70 -2.26
C VAL A 427 -16.14 -34.27 -1.04
N PHE A 428 -15.34 -33.45 -0.37
CA PHE A 428 -14.87 -33.66 1.00
C PHE A 428 -15.30 -32.45 1.84
N CYS A 429 -16.12 -32.69 2.86
CA CYS A 429 -16.51 -31.69 3.85
C CYS A 429 -15.76 -31.94 5.16
N ALA A 430 -14.81 -31.09 5.48
CA ALA A 430 -14.12 -31.09 6.75
C ALA A 430 -14.87 -30.17 7.73
N LYS A 431 -15.24 -30.70 8.91
CA LYS A 431 -15.86 -29.95 10.00
C LYS A 431 -14.84 -29.56 11.05
N TYR A 432 -15.02 -28.39 11.63
CA TYR A 432 -14.07 -27.82 12.58
C TYR A 432 -14.77 -27.26 13.82
N LYS A 433 -13.96 -27.09 14.88
CA LYS A 433 -14.23 -26.25 16.05
C LYS A 433 -13.22 -25.12 16.11
N GLY A 434 -13.63 -23.99 16.65
CA GLY A 434 -12.80 -22.79 16.78
C GLY A 434 -13.01 -21.81 15.63
N ALA A 435 -11.96 -21.38 14.97
CA ALA A 435 -12.00 -20.33 13.94
C ALA A 435 -12.78 -20.69 12.69
N ALA A 436 -12.95 -21.96 12.38
CA ALA A 436 -13.74 -22.42 11.24
C ALA A 436 -14.92 -23.30 11.72
N ASP A 437 -16.01 -23.30 10.97
CA ASP A 437 -17.14 -24.22 11.10
C ASP A 437 -16.98 -25.39 10.12
N SER A 438 -16.76 -25.07 8.87
CA SER A 438 -16.58 -26.07 7.82
C SER A 438 -15.75 -25.53 6.65
N ILE A 439 -15.05 -26.44 6.01
CA ILE A 439 -14.39 -26.20 4.72
C ILE A 439 -14.82 -27.31 3.78
N VAL A 440 -15.54 -26.94 2.72
CA VAL A 440 -16.06 -27.86 1.72
C VAL A 440 -15.17 -27.80 0.50
N TRP A 441 -14.58 -28.93 0.16
CA TRP A 441 -13.82 -29.12 -1.06
C TRP A 441 -14.66 -29.88 -2.08
N ARG A 442 -14.70 -29.40 -3.33
CA ARG A 442 -15.40 -30.05 -4.42
C ARG A 442 -14.55 -30.05 -5.67
N LEU A 443 -14.15 -31.21 -6.11
CA LEU A 443 -13.46 -31.40 -7.39
C LEU A 443 -14.50 -31.76 -8.46
N THR A 444 -14.57 -30.94 -9.50
CA THR A 444 -15.51 -31.15 -10.62
C THR A 444 -14.98 -32.15 -11.65
N ASP A 445 -15.85 -32.64 -12.50
CA ASP A 445 -15.48 -33.50 -13.67
C ASP A 445 -14.55 -32.81 -14.66
N ARG A 446 -14.37 -31.50 -14.54
CA ARG A 446 -13.39 -30.70 -15.31
C ARG A 446 -12.02 -30.56 -14.62
N GLY A 447 -11.82 -31.20 -13.48
CA GLY A 447 -10.57 -31.09 -12.70
C GLY A 447 -10.36 -29.76 -12.00
N LEU A 448 -11.41 -28.96 -11.78
CA LEU A 448 -11.38 -27.71 -11.04
C LEU A 448 -11.75 -27.96 -9.57
N LEU A 449 -10.89 -27.55 -8.64
CA LEU A 449 -11.08 -27.74 -7.21
C LEU A 449 -11.67 -26.47 -6.59
N TYR A 450 -12.89 -26.57 -6.09
CA TYR A 450 -13.56 -25.51 -5.35
C TYR A 450 -13.33 -25.66 -3.84
N MET A 451 -13.15 -24.55 -3.14
CA MET A 451 -13.08 -24.47 -1.68
C MET A 451 -14.10 -23.45 -1.21
N ASP A 452 -15.00 -23.87 -0.36
CA ASP A 452 -15.96 -22.99 0.32
C ASP A 452 -15.75 -23.12 1.84
N ALA A 453 -15.11 -22.08 2.43
CA ALA A 453 -14.79 -22.03 3.86
C ALA A 453 -15.72 -21.06 4.57
N VAL A 454 -16.23 -21.48 5.72
CA VAL A 454 -17.00 -20.67 6.65
C VAL A 454 -16.20 -20.49 7.93
N LEU A 455 -15.87 -19.24 8.22
CA LEU A 455 -15.07 -18.84 9.38
C LEU A 455 -15.92 -18.06 10.37
N LEU A 456 -15.71 -18.27 11.65
CA LEU A 456 -16.27 -17.46 12.74
C LEU A 456 -17.81 -17.34 12.67
N ASN A 457 -18.53 -18.44 12.40
CA ASN A 457 -19.97 -18.39 12.28
C ASN A 457 -20.72 -18.46 13.62
N ARG A 458 -20.04 -18.81 14.72
CA ARG A 458 -20.64 -18.96 16.05
C ARG A 458 -19.70 -18.54 17.17
N ALA A 459 -20.26 -17.90 18.20
CA ALA A 459 -19.63 -17.88 19.49
C ALA A 459 -19.69 -19.31 20.08
N SER A 460 -18.58 -19.83 20.51
CA SER A 460 -18.51 -21.14 21.13
C SER A 460 -18.90 -21.04 22.61
N GLY A 461 -20.11 -21.38 22.98
CA GLY A 461 -20.46 -21.53 24.38
C GLY A 461 -21.79 -20.87 24.76
N GLY A 462 -22.32 -21.19 25.78
CA GLY A 462 -23.60 -21.04 26.47
C GLY A 462 -24.36 -19.71 26.32
N GLY A 463 -25.50 -19.61 26.60
CA GLY A 463 -26.61 -18.74 26.34
C GLY A 463 -26.63 -17.34 26.99
N GLY A 464 -25.51 -16.67 27.23
CA GLY A 464 -25.47 -15.29 27.72
C GLY A 464 -25.40 -14.25 26.60
N PHE A 465 -25.80 -13.01 26.86
CA PHE A 465 -25.70 -11.91 25.87
C PHE A 465 -24.25 -11.66 25.44
N ASP A 466 -23.31 -11.81 26.36
CA ASP A 466 -21.88 -11.66 26.09
C ASP A 466 -21.30 -12.80 25.23
N ASP A 467 -21.90 -13.98 25.31
CA ASP A 467 -21.52 -15.16 24.53
C ASP A 467 -22.05 -15.11 23.07
N ALA A 468 -22.95 -14.17 22.79
CA ALA A 468 -23.50 -13.97 21.44
C ALA A 468 -22.53 -13.29 20.48
N PHE A 469 -21.39 -12.78 20.96
CA PHE A 469 -20.41 -12.05 20.18
C PHE A 469 -19.01 -12.60 20.42
N MET A 470 -18.26 -12.75 19.33
CA MET A 470 -16.81 -12.84 19.40
C MET A 470 -16.23 -11.43 19.21
N ASP A 471 -15.44 -10.95 20.16
CA ASP A 471 -14.73 -9.69 20.08
C ASP A 471 -13.22 -9.99 20.08
N THR A 472 -12.64 -10.05 18.90
CA THR A 472 -11.25 -10.43 18.71
C THR A 472 -10.50 -9.35 17.96
N LYS A 473 -9.38 -8.92 18.52
CA LYS A 473 -8.42 -8.06 17.80
C LYS A 473 -7.60 -8.94 16.87
N VAL A 474 -7.73 -8.71 15.57
CA VAL A 474 -6.97 -9.45 14.58
C VAL A 474 -6.09 -8.51 13.76
N TYR A 475 -4.89 -9.00 13.48
CA TYR A 475 -3.96 -8.35 12.55
C TYR A 475 -4.03 -9.00 11.17
N ASN A 476 -4.26 -10.30 11.12
CA ASN A 476 -4.49 -11.07 9.92
C ASN A 476 -5.71 -11.98 10.15
N LEU A 477 -6.58 -12.11 9.15
CA LEU A 477 -7.71 -13.03 9.23
C LEU A 477 -7.89 -13.76 7.90
N GLY A 478 -7.87 -15.08 7.92
CA GLY A 478 -8.13 -15.90 6.75
C GLY A 478 -7.46 -17.25 6.82
N LEU A 479 -7.05 -17.76 5.66
CA LEU A 479 -6.48 -19.11 5.50
C LEU A 479 -5.12 -19.04 4.84
N THR A 480 -4.21 -19.93 5.26
CA THR A 480 -2.85 -20.03 4.73
C THR A 480 -2.51 -21.47 4.33
N PHE A 481 -1.53 -21.60 3.45
CA PHE A 481 -1.00 -22.83 2.87
C PHE A 481 0.51 -22.78 2.79
N SER A 482 1.17 -23.93 2.70
CA SER A 482 2.60 -24.02 2.42
C SER A 482 2.86 -24.12 0.91
N TYR A 483 3.90 -23.45 0.47
CA TYR A 483 4.45 -23.53 -0.87
C TYR A 483 5.94 -23.14 -0.84
N PRO A 484 6.88 -23.99 -1.29
CA PRO A 484 8.31 -23.68 -1.19
C PRO A 484 8.67 -22.49 -2.08
N GLU A 485 9.26 -21.47 -1.47
CA GLU A 485 9.64 -20.24 -2.16
C GLU A 485 10.56 -20.50 -3.36
N THR A 486 11.44 -21.51 -3.24
CA THR A 486 12.38 -21.93 -4.29
C THR A 486 11.71 -22.47 -5.56
N ALA A 487 10.47 -22.91 -5.47
CA ALA A 487 9.68 -23.36 -6.62
C ALA A 487 9.00 -22.23 -7.38
N CYS A 488 8.93 -21.03 -6.80
CA CYS A 488 8.29 -19.88 -7.39
C CYS A 488 9.24 -19.15 -8.36
N LYS A 489 8.76 -18.86 -9.56
CA LYS A 489 9.48 -18.07 -10.58
C LYS A 489 8.89 -16.71 -10.81
N GLY A 490 7.63 -16.55 -10.49
CA GLY A 490 6.89 -15.31 -10.68
C GLY A 490 5.43 -15.46 -10.27
N MET A 491 4.69 -14.40 -10.46
CA MET A 491 3.25 -14.40 -10.32
C MET A 491 2.59 -13.47 -11.33
N LYS A 492 1.42 -13.87 -11.78
CA LYS A 492 0.51 -13.03 -12.56
C LYS A 492 -0.82 -12.96 -11.82
N TRP A 493 -1.37 -11.76 -11.64
CA TRP A 493 -2.64 -11.64 -10.92
C TRP A 493 -3.51 -10.51 -11.45
N MET A 494 -4.81 -10.65 -11.32
CA MET A 494 -5.78 -9.58 -11.42
C MET A 494 -6.16 -9.11 -10.03
N GLY A 495 -6.00 -7.82 -9.79
CA GLY A 495 -6.28 -7.17 -8.52
C GLY A 495 -5.60 -5.82 -8.45
N ARG A 496 -5.46 -5.27 -7.23
CA ARG A 496 -4.68 -4.06 -7.02
C ARG A 496 -3.19 -4.37 -7.04
N GLY A 497 -2.44 -3.50 -7.71
CA GLY A 497 -0.99 -3.63 -7.85
C GLY A 497 -0.37 -2.37 -8.48
N PRO A 498 0.92 -2.44 -8.90
CA PRO A 498 1.81 -3.59 -8.81
C PRO A 498 2.50 -3.74 -7.44
N TYR A 499 2.42 -2.75 -6.56
CA TYR A 499 3.12 -2.71 -5.27
C TYR A 499 2.38 -3.51 -4.21
N ARG A 500 3.13 -4.05 -3.24
CA ARG A 500 2.53 -4.63 -2.04
C ARG A 500 1.77 -3.56 -1.25
N VAL A 501 0.78 -4.00 -0.50
CA VAL A 501 -0.09 -3.13 0.28
C VAL A 501 0.00 -3.43 1.77
N TRP A 502 -0.45 -2.47 2.57
CA TRP A 502 -0.77 -2.59 3.97
C TRP A 502 -2.19 -2.07 4.19
N LYS A 503 -2.85 -2.44 5.27
CA LYS A 503 -4.22 -1.97 5.57
C LYS A 503 -4.37 -0.46 5.45
N ASN A 504 -3.38 0.29 5.93
CA ASN A 504 -3.32 1.74 5.92
C ASN A 504 -2.52 2.32 4.73
N ARG A 505 -2.12 1.49 3.76
CA ARG A 505 -1.44 1.91 2.52
C ARG A 505 -1.90 1.06 1.33
N ILE A 506 -3.12 1.33 0.85
CA ILE A 506 -3.66 0.75 -0.39
C ILE A 506 -3.55 1.77 -1.54
N ALA A 507 -3.52 3.06 -1.21
CA ALA A 507 -3.33 4.14 -2.18
C ALA A 507 -2.06 3.92 -3.04
N GLY A 508 -2.07 4.42 -4.26
CA GLY A 508 -1.00 4.23 -5.25
C GLY A 508 -1.08 2.92 -6.02
N THR A 509 -2.01 2.02 -5.67
CA THR A 509 -2.24 0.79 -6.41
C THR A 509 -3.51 0.88 -7.25
N ASN A 510 -3.50 0.24 -8.42
CA ASN A 510 -4.62 0.25 -9.35
C ASN A 510 -5.05 -1.16 -9.74
N TYR A 511 -6.31 -1.33 -10.13
CA TYR A 511 -6.81 -2.58 -10.67
C TYR A 511 -6.29 -2.79 -12.09
N ASN A 512 -5.65 -3.91 -12.31
CA ASN A 512 -5.21 -4.37 -13.62
C ASN A 512 -4.84 -5.85 -13.55
N ILE A 513 -4.36 -6.39 -14.66
CA ILE A 513 -3.58 -7.62 -14.69
C ILE A 513 -2.12 -7.24 -14.57
N TRP A 514 -1.48 -7.74 -13.53
CA TRP A 514 -0.09 -7.47 -13.19
C TRP A 514 0.74 -8.74 -13.34
N HIS A 515 2.01 -8.58 -13.66
CA HIS A 515 2.99 -9.66 -13.69
C HIS A 515 4.27 -9.21 -12.97
N LYS A 516 4.87 -10.12 -12.23
CA LYS A 516 6.19 -9.94 -11.60
C LYS A 516 6.98 -11.23 -11.71
N ASP A 517 8.23 -11.12 -12.16
CA ASP A 517 9.22 -12.13 -11.87
C ASP A 517 9.51 -12.16 -10.37
N TYR A 518 9.83 -13.37 -9.86
CA TYR A 518 10.24 -13.48 -8.47
C TYR A 518 11.44 -12.56 -8.20
N ASN A 519 11.36 -11.79 -7.13
CA ASN A 519 12.47 -11.04 -6.60
C ASN A 519 12.50 -11.15 -5.06
N ASN A 520 13.68 -11.05 -4.50
CA ASN A 520 13.90 -11.08 -3.06
C ASN A 520 14.30 -9.70 -2.54
N THR A 521 13.50 -8.70 -2.88
CA THR A 521 13.68 -7.36 -2.33
C THR A 521 13.43 -7.39 -0.83
N ILE A 522 14.48 -7.09 -0.07
CA ILE A 522 14.47 -7.02 1.38
C ILE A 522 14.66 -5.56 1.75
N THR A 523 13.58 -4.92 2.09
CA THR A 523 13.61 -3.52 2.51
C THR A 523 14.26 -3.39 3.87
N GLY A 524 15.20 -2.47 3.99
CA GLY A 524 15.85 -2.14 5.25
C GLY A 524 17.06 -3.03 5.61
N GLU A 525 17.38 -4.03 4.82
CA GLU A 525 18.52 -4.91 5.07
C GLU A 525 19.70 -4.61 4.13
N SER A 526 19.42 -4.49 2.84
CA SER A 526 20.45 -4.30 1.81
C SER A 526 19.91 -3.46 0.67
N TYR A 527 20.77 -2.60 0.13
CA TYR A 527 20.49 -1.88 -1.12
C TYR A 527 20.97 -2.60 -2.38
N ASP A 528 21.57 -3.78 -2.25
CA ASP A 528 22.11 -4.53 -3.39
C ASP A 528 21.03 -5.25 -4.18
N ASN A 529 19.89 -5.56 -3.53
CA ASN A 529 18.80 -6.35 -4.09
C ASN A 529 17.47 -5.57 -4.19
N LEU A 530 17.52 -4.25 -4.31
CA LEU A 530 16.33 -3.44 -4.45
C LEU A 530 15.74 -3.58 -5.86
N ILE A 531 14.64 -4.29 -5.97
CA ILE A 531 13.86 -4.44 -7.20
C ILE A 531 12.41 -4.08 -6.88
N TYR A 532 11.95 -3.00 -7.47
CA TYR A 532 10.56 -2.57 -7.31
C TYR A 532 9.75 -2.82 -8.60
N PRO A 533 8.49 -3.22 -8.48
CA PRO A 533 7.73 -3.49 -7.26
C PRO A 533 8.17 -4.79 -6.55
N GLU A 534 8.06 -4.79 -5.21
CA GLU A 534 8.41 -5.93 -4.35
C GLU A 534 7.52 -7.14 -4.65
N PHE A 535 8.08 -8.34 -4.60
CA PHE A 535 7.35 -9.57 -4.85
C PHE A 535 6.58 -10.05 -3.61
N LYS A 536 7.28 -10.12 -2.47
CA LYS A 536 6.76 -10.68 -1.22
C LYS A 536 5.82 -9.72 -0.48
N GLY A 537 4.81 -10.25 0.17
CA GLY A 537 3.89 -9.50 1.00
C GLY A 537 2.44 -9.55 0.53
N TYR A 538 1.65 -8.55 0.89
CA TYR A 538 0.20 -8.49 0.65
C TYR A 538 -0.14 -7.76 -0.66
N HIS A 539 -1.15 -8.29 -1.37
CA HIS A 539 -1.78 -7.68 -2.54
C HIS A 539 -3.29 -7.60 -2.32
N ALA A 540 -3.91 -6.47 -2.65
CA ALA A 540 -5.31 -6.23 -2.34
C ALA A 540 -6.26 -6.65 -3.47
N ASN A 541 -7.47 -7.06 -3.08
CA ASN A 541 -8.59 -7.29 -3.96
C ASN A 541 -8.26 -8.27 -5.11
N MET A 542 -7.76 -9.46 -4.76
CA MET A 542 -7.43 -10.50 -5.74
C MET A 542 -8.71 -11.05 -6.39
N TYR A 543 -8.74 -11.07 -7.70
CA TYR A 543 -9.73 -11.77 -8.53
C TYR A 543 -9.23 -13.15 -8.95
N TRP A 544 -7.99 -13.21 -9.39
CA TRP A 544 -7.26 -14.45 -9.59
C TRP A 544 -5.76 -14.20 -9.48
N ALA A 545 -5.01 -15.25 -9.15
CA ALA A 545 -3.55 -15.24 -9.11
C ALA A 545 -3.01 -16.54 -9.67
N THR A 546 -2.08 -16.46 -10.61
CA THR A 546 -1.27 -17.58 -11.10
C THR A 546 0.08 -17.52 -10.44
N ILE A 547 0.45 -18.61 -9.77
CA ILE A 547 1.80 -18.82 -9.25
C ILE A 547 2.59 -19.53 -10.35
N GLU A 548 3.65 -18.88 -10.81
CA GLU A 548 4.49 -19.38 -11.90
C GLU A 548 5.61 -20.26 -11.36
N SER A 549 5.85 -21.38 -12.04
CA SER A 549 6.86 -22.38 -11.70
C SER A 549 7.30 -23.07 -12.99
N ASP A 550 8.56 -23.54 -13.03
CA ASP A 550 9.09 -24.27 -14.20
C ASP A 550 8.33 -25.59 -14.47
N THR A 551 7.80 -26.22 -13.42
CA THR A 551 7.25 -27.57 -13.50
C THR A 551 5.75 -27.65 -13.24
N ALA A 552 5.23 -26.80 -12.34
CA ALA A 552 3.91 -26.97 -11.78
C ALA A 552 3.21 -25.63 -11.47
N PRO A 553 3.00 -24.75 -12.48
CA PRO A 553 2.23 -23.54 -12.29
C PRO A 553 0.78 -23.88 -11.97
N PHE A 554 0.09 -23.04 -11.20
CA PHE A 554 -1.34 -23.17 -10.92
C PHE A 554 -2.00 -21.82 -10.73
N THR A 555 -3.33 -21.76 -10.86
CA THR A 555 -4.10 -20.53 -10.70
C THR A 555 -5.15 -20.68 -9.61
N VAL A 556 -5.31 -19.63 -8.82
CA VAL A 556 -6.36 -19.51 -7.81
C VAL A 556 -7.28 -18.36 -8.19
N TYR A 557 -8.59 -18.61 -8.19
CA TYR A 557 -9.65 -17.63 -8.46
C TYR A 557 -10.41 -17.32 -7.17
N SER A 558 -10.67 -16.05 -6.93
CA SER A 558 -11.58 -15.64 -5.85
C SER A 558 -13.03 -15.67 -6.34
N ARG A 559 -13.91 -16.25 -5.51
CA ARG A 559 -15.36 -16.25 -5.67
C ARG A 559 -16.04 -15.41 -4.57
N CYS A 560 -15.27 -14.61 -3.87
CA CYS A 560 -15.75 -13.63 -2.90
C CYS A 560 -14.96 -12.32 -3.04
N ASP A 561 -15.58 -11.22 -2.60
CA ASP A 561 -15.02 -9.88 -2.77
C ASP A 561 -14.02 -9.55 -1.66
N GLY A 562 -13.09 -8.63 -1.94
CA GLY A 562 -12.21 -8.03 -0.94
C GLY A 562 -11.08 -8.93 -0.45
N ILE A 563 -10.77 -10.04 -1.10
CA ILE A 563 -9.69 -10.93 -0.69
C ILE A 563 -8.34 -10.26 -0.86
N PHE A 564 -7.57 -10.23 0.21
CA PHE A 564 -6.14 -9.96 0.17
C PHE A 564 -5.40 -11.27 -0.12
N TYR A 565 -4.47 -11.18 -1.06
CA TYR A 565 -3.56 -12.26 -1.40
C TYR A 565 -2.18 -11.96 -0.82
N ARG A 566 -1.63 -12.90 -0.06
CA ARG A 566 -0.27 -12.80 0.44
C ARG A 566 0.57 -13.91 -0.16
N ILE A 567 1.75 -13.55 -0.65
CA ILE A 567 2.78 -14.48 -1.11
C ILE A 567 4.09 -14.22 -0.36
N PHE A 568 4.58 -15.22 0.31
CA PHE A 568 5.80 -15.26 1.12
C PHE A 568 5.89 -14.16 2.20
N THR A 569 6.83 -14.33 3.08
CA THR A 569 7.15 -13.36 4.12
C THR A 569 8.40 -12.58 3.70
N PRO A 570 8.33 -11.25 3.61
CA PRO A 570 9.53 -10.43 3.47
C PRO A 570 10.48 -10.69 4.64
N GLN A 571 11.77 -10.70 4.38
CA GLN A 571 12.78 -10.84 5.44
C GLN A 571 12.76 -9.61 6.34
N GLU A 572 12.85 -9.82 7.65
CA GLU A 572 13.00 -8.71 8.59
C GLU A 572 14.39 -8.10 8.47
N PRO A 573 14.50 -6.75 8.51
CA PRO A 573 15.79 -6.09 8.55
C PRO A 573 16.61 -6.51 9.76
N GLU A 574 17.91 -6.76 9.58
CA GLU A 574 18.84 -6.96 10.68
C GLU A 574 19.12 -5.66 11.42
N GLY A 575 19.40 -5.77 12.71
CA GLY A 575 19.88 -4.65 13.53
C GLY A 575 18.83 -3.57 13.75
N ARG A 576 17.89 -3.85 14.61
CA ARG A 576 16.86 -2.90 15.01
C ARG A 576 17.46 -1.72 15.75
N ALA A 577 17.46 -0.55 15.14
CA ALA A 577 17.70 0.64 15.89
C ALA A 577 16.62 0.80 16.97
N ARG A 578 17.06 0.87 18.21
CA ARG A 578 16.21 1.17 19.37
C ARG A 578 15.03 0.22 19.61
N GLY A 579 15.08 -1.02 19.11
CA GLY A 579 14.11 -2.07 19.44
C GLY A 579 12.68 -1.89 18.91
N ARG A 580 12.44 -1.00 17.96
CA ARG A 580 11.11 -0.74 17.44
C ARG A 580 10.87 -1.50 16.14
N ARG A 581 9.79 -2.28 16.13
CA ARG A 581 9.26 -2.91 14.93
C ARG A 581 8.22 -1.99 14.30
N THR A 582 8.36 -1.67 13.04
CA THR A 582 7.32 -1.02 12.24
C THR A 582 6.54 -2.02 11.41
N MET A 583 7.23 -3.04 10.90
CA MET A 583 6.61 -4.13 10.17
C MET A 583 5.87 -5.09 11.13
N PRO A 584 4.58 -5.31 10.94
CA PRO A 584 3.83 -6.27 11.75
C PRO A 584 4.24 -7.70 11.41
N ALA A 585 3.97 -8.63 12.34
CA ALA A 585 4.21 -10.04 12.09
C ALA A 585 3.35 -10.54 10.93
N PHE A 586 3.99 -11.26 10.00
CA PHE A 586 3.31 -11.99 8.95
C PHE A 586 2.74 -13.30 9.49
N PRO A 587 1.67 -13.84 8.87
CA PRO A 587 1.15 -15.15 9.22
C PRO A 587 2.16 -16.25 8.91
N GLU A 588 2.06 -17.36 9.62
CA GLU A 588 2.75 -18.59 9.23
C GLU A 588 2.29 -19.05 7.83
N GLY A 589 3.03 -19.98 7.24
CA GLY A 589 2.81 -20.46 5.88
C GLY A 589 3.33 -19.50 4.80
N ASP A 590 3.06 -19.82 3.55
CA ASP A 590 3.71 -19.19 2.40
C ASP A 590 2.73 -18.44 1.49
N ILE A 591 1.53 -18.99 1.27
CA ILE A 591 0.47 -18.38 0.47
C ILE A 591 -0.78 -18.26 1.32
N SER A 592 -1.36 -17.05 1.39
CA SER A 592 -2.53 -16.80 2.21
C SER A 592 -3.62 -16.05 1.44
N PHE A 593 -4.87 -16.37 1.77
CA PHE A 593 -6.07 -15.70 1.28
C PHE A 593 -6.79 -15.13 2.49
N LEU A 594 -6.83 -13.79 2.59
CA LEU A 594 -7.15 -13.09 3.82
C LEU A 594 -8.33 -12.13 3.62
N LEU A 595 -9.13 -11.98 4.66
CA LEU A 595 -10.22 -11.01 4.75
C LEU A 595 -9.76 -9.71 5.43
N ASP A 596 -8.70 -9.76 6.22
CA ASP A 596 -8.07 -8.59 6.83
C ASP A 596 -6.56 -8.78 6.91
N ILE A 597 -5.82 -7.67 6.79
CA ILE A 597 -4.37 -7.60 6.84
C ILE A 597 -3.92 -6.52 7.82
N PRO A 598 -2.68 -6.57 8.34
CA PRO A 598 -2.21 -5.57 9.28
C PRO A 598 -1.93 -4.22 8.64
N ALA A 599 -1.98 -3.19 9.46
CA ALA A 599 -1.40 -1.90 9.16
C ALA A 599 0.09 -1.91 9.46
N ILE A 600 0.88 -1.20 8.64
CA ILE A 600 2.27 -0.90 8.95
C ILE A 600 2.32 0.30 9.88
N GLN A 601 3.25 0.30 10.83
CA GLN A 601 3.43 1.39 11.77
C GLN A 601 4.52 2.34 11.28
N SER A 602 4.35 3.62 11.56
CA SER A 602 5.48 4.54 11.63
C SER A 602 6.25 4.30 12.95
N PHE A 603 7.27 5.11 13.25
CA PHE A 603 7.99 4.94 14.53
C PHE A 603 7.15 5.26 15.79
N LYS A 604 5.95 5.80 15.63
CA LYS A 604 5.01 6.06 16.74
C LYS A 604 4.21 4.81 17.11
N PRO A 605 3.89 4.62 18.40
CA PRO A 605 3.00 3.54 18.83
C PRO A 605 1.65 3.57 18.13
N ILE A 606 0.99 2.42 18.05
CA ILE A 606 -0.28 2.28 17.33
C ILE A 606 -1.37 3.19 17.89
N GLU A 607 -1.36 3.43 19.19
CA GLU A 607 -2.32 4.31 19.89
C GLU A 607 -2.19 5.78 19.46
N GLN A 608 -1.07 6.15 18.86
CA GLN A 608 -0.80 7.47 18.33
C GLN A 608 -1.06 7.60 16.83
N GLN A 609 -1.48 6.50 16.19
CA GLN A 609 -1.81 6.46 14.77
C GLN A 609 -3.29 6.76 14.53
N GLY A 610 -3.62 7.05 13.27
CA GLY A 610 -4.99 7.26 12.83
C GLY A 610 -5.85 5.99 12.77
N PRO A 611 -7.15 6.12 12.49
CA PRO A 611 -8.09 5.01 12.54
C PRO A 611 -7.76 3.89 11.54
N ASN A 612 -7.25 4.19 10.35
CA ASN A 612 -6.87 3.17 9.37
C ASN A 612 -5.63 2.36 9.77
N SER A 613 -4.87 2.82 10.75
CA SER A 613 -3.69 2.12 11.29
C SER A 613 -4.01 1.25 12.51
N GLN A 614 -5.25 1.26 12.98
CA GLN A 614 -5.65 0.45 14.14
C GLN A 614 -5.87 -1.01 13.76
N PRO A 615 -5.60 -1.97 14.66
CA PRO A 615 -5.94 -3.37 14.42
C PRO A 615 -7.45 -3.53 14.24
N GLY A 616 -7.85 -4.42 13.34
CA GLY A 616 -9.25 -4.76 13.16
C GLY A 616 -9.82 -5.43 14.40
N ASN A 617 -11.01 -5.00 14.82
CA ASN A 617 -11.83 -5.78 15.75
C ASN A 617 -12.91 -6.49 14.93
N ILE A 618 -12.93 -7.81 15.02
CA ILE A 618 -14.01 -8.60 14.44
C ILE A 618 -14.98 -8.96 15.54
N ARG A 619 -16.21 -8.53 15.37
CA ARG A 619 -17.32 -8.91 16.23
C ARG A 619 -18.36 -9.65 15.39
N ILE A 620 -18.49 -10.95 15.63
CA ILE A 620 -19.42 -11.80 14.91
C ILE A 620 -20.51 -12.23 15.88
N LYS A 621 -21.74 -11.89 15.54
CA LYS A 621 -22.91 -12.27 16.31
C LYS A 621 -23.21 -13.75 16.15
N SER A 622 -23.52 -14.44 17.25
CA SER A 622 -23.96 -15.83 17.22
C SER A 622 -25.19 -15.99 16.31
N GLY A 623 -25.15 -16.99 15.45
CA GLY A 623 -26.19 -17.25 14.44
C GLY A 623 -26.05 -16.52 13.13
N ASP A 624 -25.06 -15.63 12.99
CA ASP A 624 -24.70 -15.05 11.70
C ASP A 624 -24.13 -16.14 10.79
N GLU A 625 -24.19 -15.91 9.47
CA GLU A 625 -23.67 -16.87 8.50
C GLU A 625 -22.15 -17.05 8.54
N GLY A 626 -21.45 -16.27 9.34
CA GLY A 626 -20.00 -16.24 9.43
C GLY A 626 -19.35 -15.49 8.28
N LEU A 627 -18.03 -15.53 8.26
CA LEU A 627 -17.21 -14.97 7.20
C LEU A 627 -16.86 -16.06 6.19
N ARG A 628 -16.87 -15.74 4.91
CA ARG A 628 -16.66 -16.72 3.84
C ARG A 628 -15.40 -16.44 3.06
N ILE A 629 -14.63 -17.49 2.78
CA ILE A 629 -13.55 -17.51 1.81
C ILE A 629 -13.88 -18.60 0.78
N ASN A 630 -14.27 -18.17 -0.41
CA ASN A 630 -14.67 -19.05 -1.49
C ASN A 630 -13.64 -18.91 -2.62
N LEU A 631 -12.94 -19.98 -2.92
CA LEU A 631 -11.88 -20.02 -3.93
C LEU A 631 -12.13 -21.15 -4.94
N MET A 632 -11.48 -21.05 -6.08
CA MET A 632 -11.36 -22.15 -7.04
C MET A 632 -9.90 -22.27 -7.46
N PHE A 633 -9.36 -23.47 -7.38
CA PHE A 633 -8.00 -23.80 -7.79
C PHE A 633 -8.03 -24.53 -9.14
N ASP A 634 -7.20 -24.07 -10.06
CA ASP A 634 -6.95 -24.73 -11.34
C ASP A 634 -5.52 -25.27 -11.31
N PHE A 635 -5.40 -26.56 -11.03
CA PHE A 635 -4.14 -27.30 -11.01
C PHE A 635 -3.86 -28.03 -12.34
N ARG A 636 -4.70 -27.88 -13.35
CA ARG A 636 -4.51 -28.53 -14.63
C ARG A 636 -3.30 -27.99 -15.36
N LYS A 637 -2.61 -28.84 -16.09
CA LYS A 637 -1.53 -28.48 -17.03
C LYS A 637 -2.05 -28.36 -18.45
#